data_d121461fcf70072408862a3974b27e86
#
_entry.id   d121461fcf70072408862a3974b27e86
#
_cell.length_a   1.000
_cell.length_b   1.000
_cell.length_c   1.000
_cell.angle_alpha   90.00
_cell.angle_beta   90.00
_cell.angle_gamma   90.00
#
_symmetry.space_group_name_H-M   'P 1'
#
loop_
_entity.id
_entity.type
_entity.pdbx_description
1 polymer ?
#
loop_
_entity_poly.entity_id
_entity_poly.type
_entity_poly.pdbx_seq_one_letter_code
_entity_poly.pdbx_strand_id
1 'polypeptide(L)'
;MDLSQKAKGAVSDVKTYWKVPKLGRYMTYKEIAAYAGGGIGAYFIITLGTTLLVTTQNMVVGGAIGVSPTDMYILYLISTIANIPLTGIRANIIDNTRGKGGKYRPYILSMGIPTALIAIAYVWFPYEYMYTLFPNMLFGKEAGYVIKCAMVLLFSLLLQFFFNFFNDAYTNLIHVLSPNTQERTDVLAIKSVVYSLAPSIVNIVLPIIAQVVSNDDLYDIRVYRYSYPVFALIGIALTIIVYANTEEKIVQAKTHTIQISFMDSLREVAKNKYFWIIACAGWLGFLESAYGAILQWSYTYGHTCNGTTYALISTLTGNASLWGMLLAPICIRKWGKKKVLIGVNMFNVLFIAAMLMGMHNIWWLFACVYLNWLVGAFEQITTPAIQADIRDYQQYRSGERIDGMFAAVTTIGNIVTLLTSSVVPFIQKAYGVHDNNGYAKPFDILDVDKGQPGLLYDMMTVMIIMAAVGAFMNVVPYFFYDLDERHQKAIVRILKIRALFEDYANGVLDDGNLVEAVDIIRDAKSLVNEKPQEAKRDYKSIKDKEQKKDAKKAYKAVLERNEEIEISKLVCAELDKFETPFYKMQLEANRAVLDGGLSALLEQDLGSVMKELRQAKAMPKSTHEEREYRKFAIEIAKKKIDSCRAIKEYYSNGEVLEAPDFTTLDELFEKEDACEMKLREFNEMLTEAKKNKDKDEVKRIKGEIKAVLAEKKVILKKEKIEMNMHARYGRAAKPYIYAEKLVSQQENYTHLEEIEAIYDEAKARHEAKLANDKAELERLKAEEDSLTAKLKAEKKAKKEAKKEAKKASKK
;
A
#
# COMPACT_ATOMS: atom_id res chain seq x y z
N MET A 1 21.98 8.15 30.51
CA MET A 1 21.93 9.50 29.91
C MET A 1 20.54 10.06 30.11
N ASP A 2 20.47 11.17 30.85
CA ASP A 2 19.19 11.78 31.26
C ASP A 2 18.36 12.24 30.06
N LEU A 3 17.04 11.99 30.06
CA LEU A 3 16.09 12.38 29.01
C LEU A 3 16.21 13.89 28.67
N SER A 4 16.53 14.70 29.65
CA SER A 4 16.73 16.15 29.48
C SER A 4 17.97 16.48 28.65
N GLN A 5 19.05 15.71 28.80
CA GLN A 5 20.28 15.88 28.01
C GLN A 5 20.08 15.42 26.54
N LYS A 6 19.35 14.33 26.30
CA LYS A 6 18.99 13.90 24.95
C LYS A 6 18.12 14.93 24.25
N ALA A 7 17.13 15.49 24.92
CA ALA A 7 16.27 16.55 24.36
C ALA A 7 17.06 17.82 24.03
N LYS A 8 17.98 18.26 24.90
CA LYS A 8 18.85 19.42 24.62
C LYS A 8 19.80 19.17 23.42
N GLY A 9 20.33 17.94 23.31
CA GLY A 9 21.14 17.54 22.17
C GLY A 9 20.35 17.61 20.86
N ALA A 10 19.15 17.02 20.82
CA ALA A 10 18.27 17.05 19.65
C ALA A 10 17.89 18.48 19.22
N VAL A 11 17.57 19.36 20.16
CA VAL A 11 17.29 20.79 19.85
C VAL A 11 18.53 21.51 19.30
N SER A 12 19.73 21.17 19.81
CA SER A 12 21.00 21.71 19.30
C SER A 12 21.24 21.25 17.84
N ASP A 13 21.01 19.97 17.56
CA ASP A 13 21.19 19.41 16.21
C ASP A 13 20.23 20.04 15.20
N VAL A 14 18.93 20.16 15.55
CA VAL A 14 17.96 20.84 14.68
C VAL A 14 18.40 22.28 14.36
N LYS A 15 18.93 23.03 15.33
CA LYS A 15 19.43 24.38 15.10
C LYS A 15 20.68 24.40 14.21
N THR A 16 21.55 23.41 14.34
CA THR A 16 22.83 23.34 13.63
C THR A 16 22.60 22.97 12.17
N TYR A 17 21.81 21.94 11.93
CA TYR A 17 21.55 21.38 10.59
C TYR A 17 20.24 21.87 9.94
N TRP A 18 19.74 23.04 10.35
CA TRP A 18 18.50 23.59 9.83
C TRP A 18 18.53 23.84 8.31
N LYS A 19 19.66 24.30 7.78
CA LYS A 19 19.83 24.64 6.35
C LYS A 19 20.87 23.78 5.63
N VAL A 20 21.58 22.93 6.35
CA VAL A 20 22.62 22.04 5.79
C VAL A 20 22.28 20.62 6.21
N PRO A 21 22.30 19.64 5.29
CA PRO A 21 22.04 18.27 5.69
C PRO A 21 23.13 17.76 6.66
N LYS A 22 22.72 16.87 7.55
CA LYS A 22 23.65 16.18 8.44
C LYS A 22 24.49 15.19 7.61
N LEU A 23 25.73 14.92 8.02
CA LEU A 23 26.62 14.02 7.28
C LEU A 23 25.98 12.64 7.13
N GLY A 24 25.98 12.08 5.91
CA GLY A 24 25.29 10.83 5.60
C GLY A 24 23.76 10.94 5.41
N ARG A 25 23.20 12.16 5.49
CA ARG A 25 21.80 12.45 5.18
C ARG A 25 21.68 13.41 4.00
N TYR A 26 20.57 13.34 3.30
CA TYR A 26 20.31 14.15 2.10
C TYR A 26 19.35 15.31 2.37
N MET A 27 18.46 15.17 3.37
CA MET A 27 17.47 16.17 3.72
C MET A 27 17.96 17.07 4.87
N THR A 28 17.69 18.36 4.77
CA THR A 28 17.88 19.33 5.85
C THR A 28 16.72 19.24 6.84
N TYR A 29 16.92 19.62 8.10
CA TYR A 29 15.80 19.70 9.06
C TYR A 29 14.70 20.69 8.62
N LYS A 30 15.04 21.70 7.81
CA LYS A 30 14.07 22.61 7.20
C LYS A 30 13.17 21.88 6.21
N GLU A 31 13.72 21.03 5.35
CA GLU A 31 12.95 20.21 4.41
C GLU A 31 12.07 19.19 5.14
N ILE A 32 12.62 18.54 6.18
CA ILE A 32 11.86 17.59 7.02
C ILE A 32 10.69 18.29 7.71
N ALA A 33 10.94 19.46 8.32
CA ALA A 33 9.90 20.25 8.97
C ALA A 33 8.85 20.76 7.98
N ALA A 34 9.26 21.16 6.78
CA ALA A 34 8.35 21.60 5.73
C ALA A 34 7.47 20.42 5.24
N TYR A 35 8.07 19.27 4.96
CA TYR A 35 7.34 18.08 4.51
C TYR A 35 6.43 17.51 5.60
N ALA A 36 6.92 17.36 6.84
CA ALA A 36 6.13 16.85 7.95
C ALA A 36 5.07 17.87 8.42
N GLY A 37 5.45 19.14 8.60
CA GLY A 37 4.52 20.20 8.99
C GLY A 37 3.48 20.50 7.92
N GLY A 38 3.88 20.46 6.65
CA GLY A 38 2.96 20.50 5.51
C GLY A 38 1.98 19.33 5.46
N GLY A 39 2.28 18.23 6.18
CA GLY A 39 1.38 17.09 6.35
C GLY A 39 0.02 17.47 6.93
N ILE A 40 -0.05 18.45 7.82
CA ILE A 40 -1.31 19.00 8.35
C ILE A 40 -2.12 19.64 7.21
N GLY A 41 -1.46 20.46 6.37
CA GLY A 41 -2.11 21.11 5.23
C GLY A 41 -2.57 20.12 4.17
N ALA A 42 -1.74 19.14 3.85
CA ALA A 42 -2.11 18.05 2.95
C ALA A 42 -3.33 17.29 3.48
N TYR A 43 -3.38 17.01 4.78
CA TYR A 43 -4.51 16.34 5.39
C TYR A 43 -5.80 17.19 5.32
N PHE A 44 -5.73 18.49 5.51
CA PHE A 44 -6.92 19.35 5.33
C PHE A 44 -7.45 19.26 3.91
N ILE A 45 -6.59 19.32 2.88
CA ILE A 45 -7.00 19.15 1.48
C ILE A 45 -7.55 17.73 1.25
N ILE A 46 -6.92 16.70 1.84
CA ILE A 46 -7.40 15.31 1.77
C ILE A 46 -8.78 15.18 2.42
N THR A 47 -8.98 15.79 3.57
CA THR A 47 -10.28 15.76 4.27
C THR A 47 -11.36 16.44 3.44
N LEU A 48 -11.09 17.62 2.85
CA LEU A 48 -12.00 18.29 1.94
C LEU A 48 -12.39 17.39 0.76
N GLY A 49 -11.40 16.66 0.19
CA GLY A 49 -11.63 15.71 -0.88
C GLY A 49 -12.48 14.52 -0.44
N THR A 50 -12.04 13.82 0.59
CA THR A 50 -12.64 12.53 1.00
C THR A 50 -14.06 12.66 1.57
N THR A 51 -14.35 13.74 2.31
CA THR A 51 -15.67 13.96 2.91
C THR A 51 -16.75 14.29 1.89
N LEU A 52 -16.39 14.75 0.69
CA LEU A 52 -17.33 15.12 -0.37
C LEU A 52 -17.40 14.11 -1.52
N LEU A 53 -16.49 13.13 -1.57
CA LEU A 53 -16.59 12.05 -2.56
C LEU A 53 -17.87 11.24 -2.33
N VAL A 54 -18.60 10.97 -3.39
CA VAL A 54 -19.80 10.13 -3.31
C VAL A 54 -19.37 8.71 -2.94
N THR A 55 -19.84 8.25 -1.79
CA THR A 55 -19.78 6.87 -1.31
C THR A 55 -21.16 6.46 -0.82
N THR A 56 -21.39 5.19 -0.64
CA THR A 56 -22.70 4.66 -0.24
C THR A 56 -23.16 5.08 1.16
N GLN A 57 -22.22 5.57 1.99
CA GLN A 57 -22.49 5.99 3.38
C GLN A 57 -21.95 7.41 3.68
N ASN A 58 -21.82 8.24 2.64
CA ASN A 58 -21.37 9.60 2.84
C ASN A 58 -22.50 10.45 3.41
N MET A 59 -22.42 10.74 4.72
CA MET A 59 -23.46 11.49 5.43
C MET A 59 -23.48 12.99 5.08
N VAL A 60 -22.38 13.55 4.57
CA VAL A 60 -22.40 14.94 4.08
C VAL A 60 -23.24 15.04 2.81
N VAL A 61 -23.05 14.12 1.87
CA VAL A 61 -23.83 14.07 0.63
C VAL A 61 -25.28 13.68 0.92
N GLY A 62 -25.52 12.67 1.75
CA GLY A 62 -26.86 12.21 2.12
C GLY A 62 -27.56 13.15 3.12
N GLY A 63 -26.90 13.48 4.21
CA GLY A 63 -27.49 14.30 5.29
C GLY A 63 -27.49 15.78 4.97
N ALA A 64 -26.35 16.39 4.60
CA ALA A 64 -26.27 17.84 4.39
C ALA A 64 -26.84 18.29 3.03
N ILE A 65 -26.53 17.58 1.94
CA ILE A 65 -27.03 17.92 0.60
C ILE A 65 -28.40 17.29 0.32
N GLY A 66 -28.73 16.19 0.99
CA GLY A 66 -30.04 15.53 0.88
C GLY A 66 -30.17 14.65 -0.37
N VAL A 67 -29.18 13.81 -0.64
CA VAL A 67 -29.26 12.76 -1.67
C VAL A 67 -29.67 11.45 -1.00
N SER A 68 -30.61 10.71 -1.60
CA SER A 68 -31.10 9.44 -1.05
C SER A 68 -30.01 8.36 -1.06
N PRO A 69 -30.01 7.38 -0.12
CA PRO A 69 -29.02 6.32 -0.08
C PRO A 69 -28.90 5.52 -1.37
N THR A 70 -30.04 5.21 -2.02
CA THR A 70 -30.06 4.47 -3.29
C THR A 70 -29.50 5.29 -4.43
N ASP A 71 -29.77 6.59 -4.49
CA ASP A 71 -29.20 7.46 -5.51
C ASP A 71 -27.71 7.67 -5.27
N MET A 72 -27.26 7.80 -4.00
CA MET A 72 -25.84 7.81 -3.66
C MET A 72 -25.13 6.56 -4.17
N TYR A 73 -25.74 5.38 -4.05
CA TYR A 73 -25.17 4.15 -4.58
C TYR A 73 -25.05 4.19 -6.13
N ILE A 74 -26.07 4.69 -6.83
CA ILE A 74 -26.03 4.84 -8.29
C ILE A 74 -24.92 5.82 -8.70
N LEU A 75 -24.83 6.97 -8.04
CA LEU A 75 -23.77 7.95 -8.29
C LEU A 75 -22.39 7.39 -8.00
N TYR A 76 -22.23 6.62 -6.91
CA TYR A 76 -20.99 5.92 -6.56
C TYR A 76 -20.58 4.91 -7.65
N LEU A 77 -21.54 4.13 -8.18
CA LEU A 77 -21.30 3.18 -9.25
C LEU A 77 -20.78 3.88 -10.52
N ILE A 78 -21.47 4.95 -10.94
CA ILE A 78 -21.06 5.74 -12.11
C ILE A 78 -19.67 6.37 -11.89
N SER A 79 -19.47 6.97 -10.71
CA SER A 79 -18.20 7.61 -10.34
C SER A 79 -17.04 6.62 -10.33
N THR A 80 -17.24 5.41 -9.80
CA THR A 80 -16.22 4.36 -9.75
C THR A 80 -15.84 3.88 -11.15
N ILE A 81 -16.81 3.64 -12.02
CA ILE A 81 -16.54 3.24 -13.41
C ILE A 81 -15.80 4.36 -14.16
N ALA A 82 -16.23 5.61 -14.00
CA ALA A 82 -15.58 6.76 -14.63
C ALA A 82 -14.15 7.00 -14.14
N ASN A 83 -13.84 6.60 -12.89
CA ASN A 83 -12.49 6.76 -12.34
C ASN A 83 -11.44 5.80 -12.94
N ILE A 84 -11.86 4.67 -13.52
CA ILE A 84 -10.92 3.70 -14.11
C ILE A 84 -10.04 4.33 -15.21
N PRO A 85 -10.58 4.95 -16.27
CA PRO A 85 -9.78 5.63 -17.28
C PRO A 85 -9.03 6.85 -16.72
N LEU A 86 -9.63 7.58 -15.77
CA LEU A 86 -8.99 8.74 -15.14
C LEU A 86 -7.72 8.35 -14.36
N THR A 87 -7.71 7.18 -13.72
CA THR A 87 -6.52 6.65 -13.04
C THR A 87 -5.37 6.39 -14.03
N GLY A 88 -5.67 5.80 -15.19
CA GLY A 88 -4.68 5.60 -16.24
C GLY A 88 -4.11 6.91 -16.78
N ILE A 89 -4.96 7.93 -16.97
CA ILE A 89 -4.54 9.28 -17.40
C ILE A 89 -3.62 9.93 -16.36
N ARG A 90 -3.98 9.86 -15.06
CA ARG A 90 -3.14 10.41 -13.98
C ARG A 90 -1.77 9.75 -13.93
N ALA A 91 -1.73 8.42 -13.95
CA ALA A 91 -0.48 7.67 -13.94
C ALA A 91 0.42 8.07 -15.12
N ASN A 92 -0.15 8.11 -16.32
CA ASN A 92 0.58 8.52 -17.52
C ASN A 92 1.13 9.96 -17.43
N ILE A 93 0.36 10.91 -16.88
CA ILE A 93 0.81 12.30 -16.70
C ILE A 93 1.98 12.33 -15.70
N ILE A 94 1.86 11.68 -14.53
CA ILE A 94 2.91 11.66 -13.51
C ILE A 94 4.18 11.00 -14.06
N ASP A 95 4.05 9.86 -14.73
CA ASP A 95 5.19 9.10 -15.22
C ASP A 95 5.94 9.79 -16.35
N ASN A 96 5.27 10.62 -17.14
CA ASN A 96 5.88 11.41 -18.21
C ASN A 96 6.35 12.82 -17.77
N THR A 97 6.20 13.17 -16.48
CA THR A 97 6.62 14.49 -15.99
C THR A 97 8.11 14.51 -15.68
N ARG A 98 8.85 15.36 -16.40
CA ARG A 98 10.31 15.56 -16.34
C ARG A 98 10.67 17.04 -16.35
N GLY A 99 10.19 17.81 -15.38
CA GLY A 99 10.47 19.24 -15.30
C GLY A 99 11.52 19.62 -14.25
N LYS A 100 12.02 20.86 -14.27
CA LYS A 100 12.85 21.44 -13.18
C LYS A 100 12.21 21.32 -11.79
N GLY A 101 10.87 21.31 -11.74
CA GLY A 101 10.12 21.17 -10.48
C GLY A 101 10.12 19.75 -9.90
N GLY A 102 10.65 18.75 -10.63
CA GLY A 102 10.58 17.34 -10.26
C GLY A 102 9.36 16.63 -10.85
N LYS A 103 9.20 15.34 -10.45
CA LYS A 103 8.10 14.45 -10.91
C LYS A 103 6.80 14.69 -10.14
N TYR A 104 6.86 14.87 -8.83
CA TYR A 104 5.69 14.93 -7.92
C TYR A 104 5.42 16.34 -7.40
N ARG A 105 6.47 17.10 -7.07
CA ARG A 105 6.39 18.42 -6.44
C ARG A 105 5.49 19.43 -7.17
N PRO A 106 5.48 19.55 -8.51
CA PRO A 106 4.61 20.49 -9.22
C PRO A 106 3.13 20.24 -8.96
N TYR A 107 2.74 18.99 -8.79
CA TYR A 107 1.33 18.58 -8.61
C TYR A 107 0.77 18.87 -7.23
N ILE A 108 1.61 19.13 -6.23
CA ILE A 108 1.17 19.53 -4.90
C ILE A 108 0.37 20.85 -4.97
N LEU A 109 0.82 21.83 -5.75
CA LEU A 109 0.08 23.07 -5.91
C LEU A 109 -0.92 23.04 -7.06
N SER A 110 -0.50 22.55 -8.24
CA SER A 110 -1.35 22.55 -9.42
C SER A 110 -2.61 21.68 -9.28
N MET A 111 -2.59 20.68 -8.40
CA MET A 111 -3.74 19.81 -8.12
C MET A 111 -4.37 20.07 -6.75
N GLY A 112 -3.58 20.50 -5.75
CA GLY A 112 -4.09 20.81 -4.42
C GLY A 112 -4.98 22.06 -4.40
N ILE A 113 -4.61 23.13 -5.12
CA ILE A 113 -5.43 24.35 -5.21
C ILE A 113 -6.77 24.07 -5.90
N PRO A 114 -6.85 23.42 -7.06
CA PRO A 114 -8.12 23.06 -7.68
C PRO A 114 -8.98 22.16 -6.77
N THR A 115 -8.37 21.18 -6.07
CA THR A 115 -9.09 20.32 -5.12
C THR A 115 -9.80 21.15 -4.05
N ALA A 116 -9.11 22.09 -3.44
CA ALA A 116 -9.66 22.98 -2.42
C ALA A 116 -10.77 23.89 -2.98
N LEU A 117 -10.58 24.46 -4.16
CA LEU A 117 -11.56 25.32 -4.81
C LEU A 117 -12.82 24.56 -5.23
N ILE A 118 -12.66 23.35 -5.78
CA ILE A 118 -13.81 22.49 -6.15
C ILE A 118 -14.58 22.08 -4.88
N ALA A 119 -13.88 21.73 -3.79
CA ALA A 119 -14.52 21.40 -2.53
C ALA A 119 -15.36 22.58 -1.97
N ILE A 120 -14.85 23.81 -2.06
CA ILE A 120 -15.61 25.02 -1.68
C ILE A 120 -16.81 25.20 -2.61
N ALA A 121 -16.61 25.12 -3.93
CA ALA A 121 -17.69 25.26 -4.91
C ALA A 121 -18.80 24.22 -4.68
N TYR A 122 -18.40 23.00 -4.32
CA TYR A 122 -19.32 21.89 -4.04
C TYR A 122 -20.28 22.23 -2.89
N VAL A 123 -19.78 22.71 -1.74
CA VAL A 123 -20.63 23.02 -0.58
C VAL A 123 -21.39 24.36 -0.71
N TRP A 124 -20.86 25.30 -1.52
CA TRP A 124 -21.50 26.57 -1.77
C TRP A 124 -22.52 26.53 -2.90
N PHE A 125 -22.60 25.44 -3.69
CA PHE A 125 -23.57 25.31 -4.76
C PHE A 125 -25.00 25.38 -4.21
N PRO A 126 -25.90 26.16 -4.83
CA PRO A 126 -27.23 26.39 -4.33
C PRO A 126 -28.19 25.24 -4.71
N TYR A 127 -28.03 24.07 -4.09
CA TYR A 127 -28.80 22.86 -4.40
C TYR A 127 -30.33 23.07 -4.26
N GLU A 128 -30.76 23.80 -3.24
CA GLU A 128 -32.20 24.08 -3.01
C GLU A 128 -32.79 24.93 -4.13
N TYR A 129 -32.01 25.83 -4.72
CA TYR A 129 -32.47 26.68 -5.82
C TYR A 129 -32.80 25.93 -7.09
N MET A 130 -32.29 24.70 -7.24
CA MET A 130 -32.58 23.84 -8.39
C MET A 130 -34.03 23.41 -8.46
N TYR A 131 -34.69 23.27 -7.30
CA TYR A 131 -36.14 22.94 -7.26
C TYR A 131 -37.03 24.08 -7.77
N THR A 132 -36.61 25.33 -7.55
CA THR A 132 -37.35 26.51 -8.06
C THR A 132 -37.08 26.74 -9.55
N LEU A 133 -35.89 26.46 -10.04
CA LEU A 133 -35.51 26.60 -11.45
C LEU A 133 -36.13 25.49 -12.33
N PHE A 134 -36.28 24.29 -11.80
CA PHE A 134 -36.73 23.13 -12.56
C PHE A 134 -37.90 22.43 -11.84
N PRO A 135 -39.10 23.00 -11.89
CA PRO A 135 -40.27 22.48 -11.15
C PRO A 135 -40.94 21.26 -11.82
N ASN A 136 -40.49 20.88 -13.03
CA ASN A 136 -41.06 19.76 -13.79
C ASN A 136 -40.60 18.41 -13.24
N MET A 137 -41.25 17.33 -13.70
CA MET A 137 -40.85 15.96 -13.41
C MET A 137 -39.86 15.45 -14.49
N LEU A 138 -38.80 14.79 -14.06
CA LEU A 138 -37.81 14.15 -14.94
C LEU A 138 -37.48 12.73 -14.44
N PHE A 139 -37.60 11.72 -15.27
CA PHE A 139 -37.44 10.30 -14.92
C PHE A 139 -38.26 9.83 -13.71
N GLY A 140 -39.46 10.38 -13.53
CA GLY A 140 -40.34 10.03 -12.41
C GLY A 140 -39.98 10.67 -11.06
N LYS A 141 -38.99 11.59 -11.03
CA LYS A 141 -38.56 12.39 -9.88
C LYS A 141 -38.69 13.89 -10.22
N GLU A 142 -38.65 14.73 -9.20
CA GLU A 142 -38.56 16.18 -9.41
C GLU A 142 -37.28 16.53 -10.17
N ALA A 143 -37.39 17.33 -11.23
CA ALA A 143 -36.23 17.67 -12.08
C ALA A 143 -35.15 18.39 -11.29
N GLY A 144 -35.54 19.24 -10.32
CA GLY A 144 -34.60 19.89 -9.39
C GLY A 144 -33.75 18.89 -8.60
N TYR A 145 -34.35 17.77 -8.16
CA TYR A 145 -33.62 16.70 -7.48
C TYR A 145 -32.67 15.96 -8.43
N VAL A 146 -33.12 15.66 -9.65
CA VAL A 146 -32.26 14.97 -10.65
C VAL A 146 -31.05 15.83 -11.00
N ILE A 147 -31.24 17.14 -11.18
CA ILE A 147 -30.16 18.08 -11.46
C ILE A 147 -29.21 18.21 -10.25
N LYS A 148 -29.75 18.24 -9.04
CA LYS A 148 -28.95 18.19 -7.81
C LYS A 148 -28.03 16.97 -7.81
N CYS A 149 -28.53 15.77 -8.08
CA CYS A 149 -27.75 14.54 -8.19
C CYS A 149 -26.70 14.62 -9.32
N ALA A 150 -27.04 15.17 -10.47
CA ALA A 150 -26.11 15.37 -11.57
C ALA A 150 -24.95 16.32 -11.20
N MET A 151 -25.24 17.41 -10.49
CA MET A 151 -24.22 18.35 -10.00
C MET A 151 -23.33 17.71 -8.93
N VAL A 152 -23.90 16.93 -8.02
CA VAL A 152 -23.15 16.15 -7.04
C VAL A 152 -22.17 15.18 -7.75
N LEU A 153 -22.64 14.48 -8.80
CA LEU A 153 -21.78 13.60 -9.59
C LEU A 153 -20.67 14.38 -10.29
N LEU A 154 -20.99 15.49 -10.93
CA LEU A 154 -20.01 16.33 -11.63
C LEU A 154 -18.90 16.82 -10.69
N PHE A 155 -19.28 17.40 -9.55
CA PHE A 155 -18.31 17.84 -8.55
C PHE A 155 -17.51 16.68 -7.97
N SER A 156 -18.14 15.53 -7.73
CA SER A 156 -17.46 14.35 -7.22
C SER A 156 -16.42 13.82 -8.22
N LEU A 157 -16.72 13.78 -9.52
CA LEU A 157 -15.78 13.35 -10.56
C LEU A 157 -14.59 14.31 -10.70
N LEU A 158 -14.87 15.62 -10.71
CA LEU A 158 -13.82 16.63 -10.73
C LEU A 158 -12.93 16.52 -9.49
N LEU A 159 -13.56 16.45 -8.31
CA LEU A 159 -12.86 16.32 -7.03
C LEU A 159 -11.99 15.05 -7.00
N GLN A 160 -12.56 13.90 -7.45
CA GLN A 160 -11.87 12.63 -7.50
C GLN A 160 -10.61 12.67 -8.39
N PHE A 161 -10.67 13.37 -9.53
CA PHE A 161 -9.52 13.54 -10.40
C PHE A 161 -8.42 14.37 -9.73
N PHE A 162 -8.72 15.59 -9.29
CA PHE A 162 -7.73 16.50 -8.71
C PHE A 162 -7.22 16.02 -7.34
N PHE A 163 -8.11 15.54 -6.49
CA PHE A 163 -7.77 15.02 -5.17
C PHE A 163 -6.85 13.80 -5.23
N ASN A 164 -7.21 12.78 -6.03
CA ASN A 164 -6.36 11.60 -6.14
C ASN A 164 -4.98 11.95 -6.74
N PHE A 165 -4.94 12.86 -7.69
CA PHE A 165 -3.68 13.34 -8.26
C PHE A 165 -2.80 14.04 -7.20
N PHE A 166 -3.39 14.91 -6.40
CA PHE A 166 -2.72 15.57 -5.28
C PHE A 166 -2.22 14.56 -4.25
N ASN A 167 -3.07 13.61 -3.86
CA ASN A 167 -2.74 12.60 -2.87
C ASN A 167 -1.62 11.68 -3.33
N ASP A 168 -1.67 11.22 -4.59
CA ASP A 168 -0.62 10.41 -5.20
C ASP A 168 0.71 11.18 -5.23
N ALA A 169 0.69 12.45 -5.64
CA ALA A 169 1.88 13.30 -5.68
C ALA A 169 2.48 13.52 -4.28
N TYR A 170 1.67 13.87 -3.28
CA TYR A 170 2.15 14.12 -1.93
C TYR A 170 2.67 12.85 -1.24
N THR A 171 1.99 11.72 -1.42
CA THR A 171 2.39 10.45 -0.81
C THR A 171 3.70 9.93 -1.39
N ASN A 172 3.89 10.05 -2.71
CA ASN A 172 5.09 9.56 -3.38
C ASN A 172 6.27 10.55 -3.35
N LEU A 173 6.07 11.80 -2.96
CA LEU A 173 7.12 12.81 -2.90
C LEU A 173 8.32 12.37 -2.06
N ILE A 174 8.11 11.70 -0.93
CA ILE A 174 9.20 11.26 -0.03
C ILE A 174 10.20 10.33 -0.72
N HIS A 175 9.76 9.54 -1.70
CA HIS A 175 10.60 8.59 -2.40
C HIS A 175 11.66 9.27 -3.28
N VAL A 176 11.44 10.52 -3.65
CA VAL A 176 12.36 11.31 -4.48
C VAL A 176 13.10 12.41 -3.70
N LEU A 177 12.74 12.67 -2.43
CA LEU A 177 13.42 13.64 -1.58
C LEU A 177 14.75 13.12 -1.02
N SER A 178 14.90 11.81 -0.78
CA SER A 178 16.13 11.21 -0.29
C SER A 178 16.39 9.84 -0.91
N PRO A 179 17.63 9.53 -1.35
CA PRO A 179 18.03 8.18 -1.74
C PRO A 179 18.16 7.23 -0.55
N ASN A 180 18.38 7.75 0.67
CA ASN A 180 18.60 6.95 1.86
C ASN A 180 17.27 6.40 2.42
N THR A 181 17.11 5.07 2.39
CA THR A 181 15.90 4.39 2.85
C THR A 181 15.62 4.61 4.34
N GLN A 182 16.68 4.63 5.18
CA GLN A 182 16.53 4.88 6.62
C GLN A 182 16.03 6.31 6.87
N GLU A 183 16.60 7.29 6.18
CA GLU A 183 16.15 8.68 6.27
C GLU A 183 14.69 8.85 5.87
N ARG A 184 14.27 8.20 4.77
CA ARG A 184 12.86 8.18 4.35
C ARG A 184 11.95 7.62 5.43
N THR A 185 12.36 6.52 6.07
CA THR A 185 11.60 5.90 7.16
C THR A 185 11.48 6.81 8.38
N ASP A 186 12.58 7.45 8.79
CA ASP A 186 12.59 8.42 9.90
C ASP A 186 11.64 9.60 9.62
N VAL A 187 11.70 10.16 8.40
CA VAL A 187 10.86 11.30 7.98
C VAL A 187 9.39 10.90 7.89
N LEU A 188 9.08 9.70 7.39
CA LEU A 188 7.71 9.18 7.37
C LEU A 188 7.15 8.98 8.78
N ALA A 189 7.97 8.52 9.72
CA ALA A 189 7.56 8.40 11.13
C ALA A 189 7.21 9.78 11.73
N ILE A 190 8.05 10.79 11.51
CA ILE A 190 7.79 12.18 11.95
C ILE A 190 6.51 12.71 11.28
N LYS A 191 6.38 12.54 9.95
CA LYS A 191 5.18 12.94 9.22
C LYS A 191 3.93 12.31 9.82
N SER A 192 3.95 11.00 10.11
CA SER A 192 2.79 10.27 10.62
C SER A 192 2.30 10.82 11.96
N VAL A 193 3.23 11.18 12.86
CA VAL A 193 2.88 11.81 14.13
C VAL A 193 2.25 13.19 13.92
N VAL A 194 2.85 14.02 13.09
CA VAL A 194 2.33 15.37 12.78
C VAL A 194 1.00 15.31 12.04
N TYR A 195 0.89 14.40 11.08
CA TYR A 195 -0.32 14.17 10.28
C TYR A 195 -1.52 13.74 11.15
N SER A 196 -1.30 12.97 12.23
CA SER A 196 -2.36 12.54 13.14
C SER A 196 -3.00 13.67 13.95
N LEU A 197 -2.36 14.85 14.02
CA LEU A 197 -2.95 16.02 14.68
C LEU A 197 -4.06 16.67 13.85
N ALA A 198 -4.00 16.57 12.53
CA ALA A 198 -4.96 17.19 11.63
C ALA A 198 -6.40 16.64 11.77
N PRO A 199 -6.64 15.31 11.87
CA PRO A 199 -7.95 14.77 12.18
C PRO A 199 -8.52 15.31 13.48
N SER A 200 -7.67 15.44 14.51
CA SER A 200 -8.10 15.97 15.81
C SER A 200 -8.60 17.40 15.70
N ILE A 201 -7.93 18.24 14.90
CA ILE A 201 -8.38 19.62 14.66
C ILE A 201 -9.73 19.64 13.95
N VAL A 202 -9.93 18.84 12.91
CA VAL A 202 -11.19 18.75 12.18
C VAL A 202 -12.33 18.25 13.07
N ASN A 203 -12.07 17.20 13.86
CA ASN A 203 -13.04 16.60 14.79
C ASN A 203 -13.44 17.54 15.95
N ILE A 204 -12.60 18.53 16.30
CA ILE A 204 -12.93 19.57 17.28
C ILE A 204 -13.72 20.69 16.62
N VAL A 205 -13.27 21.16 15.47
CA VAL A 205 -13.81 22.38 14.83
C VAL A 205 -15.20 22.16 14.25
N LEU A 206 -15.47 21.04 13.58
CA LEU A 206 -16.76 20.81 12.93
C LEU A 206 -17.93 20.78 13.92
N PRO A 207 -17.92 20.00 15.03
CA PRO A 207 -19.02 19.99 15.98
C PRO A 207 -19.22 21.32 16.72
N ILE A 208 -18.14 22.07 17.00
CA ILE A 208 -18.24 23.39 17.62
C ILE A 208 -18.92 24.38 16.68
N ILE A 209 -18.59 24.34 15.37
CA ILE A 209 -19.27 25.16 14.37
C ILE A 209 -20.75 24.72 14.25
N ALA A 210 -21.03 23.40 14.27
CA ALA A 210 -22.40 22.90 14.24
C ALA A 210 -23.23 23.40 15.45
N GLN A 211 -22.65 23.40 16.64
CA GLN A 211 -23.31 23.92 17.85
C GLN A 211 -23.67 25.41 17.73
N VAL A 212 -22.79 26.23 17.12
CA VAL A 212 -22.99 27.67 17.01
C VAL A 212 -23.91 28.05 15.85
N VAL A 213 -23.82 27.33 14.73
CA VAL A 213 -24.47 27.72 13.44
C VAL A 213 -25.79 27.02 13.22
N SER A 214 -25.95 25.80 13.71
CA SER A 214 -27.07 24.90 13.34
C SER A 214 -27.76 24.23 14.54
N ASN A 215 -27.52 24.70 15.80
CA ASN A 215 -28.06 24.09 17.01
C ASN A 215 -27.78 22.57 17.08
N ASP A 216 -26.49 22.22 17.01
CA ASP A 216 -25.97 20.85 17.07
C ASP A 216 -26.31 19.94 15.85
N ASP A 217 -26.88 20.47 14.76
CA ASP A 217 -27.04 19.71 13.51
C ASP A 217 -25.75 19.71 12.68
N LEU A 218 -25.02 18.59 12.71
CA LEU A 218 -23.80 18.42 11.91
C LEU A 218 -24.09 18.29 10.40
N TYR A 219 -25.32 17.95 10.02
CA TYR A 219 -25.71 17.80 8.62
C TYR A 219 -26.37 19.05 8.03
N ASP A 220 -26.30 20.19 8.72
CA ASP A 220 -26.58 21.47 8.09
C ASP A 220 -25.46 21.88 7.16
N ILE A 221 -25.76 22.14 5.89
CA ILE A 221 -24.77 22.54 4.86
C ILE A 221 -23.98 23.79 5.26
N ARG A 222 -24.54 24.68 6.13
CA ARG A 222 -23.89 25.88 6.62
C ARG A 222 -22.62 25.57 7.41
N VAL A 223 -22.57 24.43 8.14
CA VAL A 223 -21.39 24.00 8.89
C VAL A 223 -20.19 23.84 7.95
N TYR A 224 -20.40 23.23 6.81
CA TYR A 224 -19.36 22.99 5.79
C TYR A 224 -19.05 24.26 4.99
N ARG A 225 -20.03 25.11 4.73
CA ARG A 225 -19.81 26.41 4.08
C ARG A 225 -18.90 27.33 4.88
N TYR A 226 -18.96 27.32 6.21
CA TYR A 226 -18.08 28.14 7.05
C TYR A 226 -16.72 27.47 7.31
N SER A 227 -16.66 26.16 7.53
CA SER A 227 -15.43 25.45 7.88
C SER A 227 -14.51 25.21 6.67
N TYR A 228 -15.04 24.82 5.52
CA TYR A 228 -14.25 24.41 4.37
C TYR A 228 -13.36 25.50 3.77
N PRO A 229 -13.81 26.77 3.63
CA PRO A 229 -12.91 27.83 3.19
C PRO A 229 -11.72 28.05 4.14
N VAL A 230 -11.92 27.89 5.44
CA VAL A 230 -10.85 28.01 6.45
C VAL A 230 -9.85 26.87 6.31
N PHE A 231 -10.31 25.62 6.22
CA PHE A 231 -9.45 24.46 6.03
C PHE A 231 -8.73 24.50 4.67
N ALA A 232 -9.39 24.96 3.62
CA ALA A 232 -8.79 25.16 2.30
C ALA A 232 -7.66 26.19 2.36
N LEU A 233 -7.86 27.32 3.00
CA LEU A 233 -6.87 28.38 3.13
C LEU A 233 -5.64 27.91 3.92
N ILE A 234 -5.84 27.25 5.04
CA ILE A 234 -4.75 26.68 5.84
C ILE A 234 -4.06 25.56 5.04
N GLY A 235 -4.84 24.69 4.38
CA GLY A 235 -4.32 23.60 3.56
C GLY A 235 -3.43 24.10 2.43
N ILE A 236 -3.89 25.11 1.67
CA ILE A 236 -3.12 25.73 0.60
C ILE A 236 -1.85 26.41 1.14
N ALA A 237 -1.96 27.18 2.22
CA ALA A 237 -0.82 27.88 2.81
C ALA A 237 0.30 26.91 3.24
N LEU A 238 -0.06 25.81 3.89
CA LEU A 238 0.89 24.78 4.31
C LEU A 238 1.46 23.98 3.12
N THR A 239 0.67 23.71 2.09
CA THR A 239 1.17 23.04 0.88
C THR A 239 2.12 23.93 0.07
N ILE A 240 1.94 25.25 0.09
CA ILE A 240 2.91 26.21 -0.46
C ILE A 240 4.24 26.10 0.27
N ILE A 241 4.22 25.94 1.61
CA ILE A 241 5.44 25.74 2.41
C ILE A 241 6.16 24.45 2.01
N VAL A 242 5.42 23.36 1.78
CA VAL A 242 6.00 22.10 1.25
C VAL A 242 6.68 22.36 -0.09
N TYR A 243 5.94 22.92 -1.05
CA TYR A 243 6.46 23.20 -2.40
C TYR A 243 7.70 24.09 -2.38
N ALA A 244 7.71 25.16 -1.58
CA ALA A 244 8.79 26.12 -1.55
C ALA A 244 10.06 25.62 -0.84
N ASN A 245 9.96 24.64 0.05
CA ASN A 245 11.06 24.20 0.90
C ASN A 245 11.47 22.74 0.72
N THR A 246 10.92 22.01 -0.24
CA THR A 246 11.37 20.66 -0.61
C THR A 246 11.96 20.67 -2.01
N GLU A 247 12.94 19.81 -2.26
CA GLU A 247 13.59 19.63 -3.56
C GLU A 247 13.76 18.14 -3.86
N GLU A 248 13.33 17.71 -5.06
CA GLU A 248 13.51 16.33 -5.50
C GLU A 248 14.97 16.07 -5.87
N LYS A 249 15.59 15.10 -5.21
CA LYS A 249 17.03 14.78 -5.34
C LYS A 249 17.30 13.51 -6.15
N ILE A 250 16.24 12.71 -6.40
CA ILE A 250 16.35 11.47 -7.16
C ILE A 250 15.53 11.61 -8.44
N VAL A 251 16.20 11.38 -9.56
CA VAL A 251 15.52 11.08 -10.83
C VAL A 251 15.37 9.57 -10.87
N GLN A 252 14.14 9.08 -10.72
CA GLN A 252 13.88 7.64 -10.83
C GLN A 252 14.13 7.20 -12.28
N ALA A 253 15.10 6.31 -12.48
CA ALA A 253 15.23 5.57 -13.72
C ALA A 253 13.99 4.66 -13.91
N LYS A 254 13.56 4.49 -15.16
CA LYS A 254 12.54 3.48 -15.47
C LYS A 254 13.09 2.10 -15.14
N THR A 255 12.40 1.39 -14.28
CA THR A 255 12.63 -0.03 -14.06
C THR A 255 11.87 -0.80 -15.14
N HIS A 256 12.62 -1.55 -15.94
CA HIS A 256 12.05 -2.36 -17.01
C HIS A 256 11.40 -3.60 -16.40
N THR A 257 10.07 -3.56 -16.27
CA THR A 257 9.32 -4.75 -15.89
C THR A 257 8.66 -5.34 -17.12
N ILE A 258 9.02 -6.57 -17.45
CA ILE A 258 8.29 -7.35 -18.46
C ILE A 258 6.84 -7.44 -18.00
N GLN A 259 5.91 -6.91 -18.78
CA GLN A 259 4.49 -6.95 -18.46
C GLN A 259 3.98 -8.39 -18.60
N ILE A 260 3.81 -9.05 -17.46
CA ILE A 260 3.12 -10.34 -17.41
C ILE A 260 1.64 -10.11 -17.73
N SER A 261 1.05 -10.95 -18.57
CA SER A 261 -0.38 -10.86 -18.91
C SER A 261 -1.23 -10.93 -17.63
N PHE A 262 -2.21 -10.02 -17.50
CA PHE A 262 -3.18 -10.02 -16.40
C PHE A 262 -3.79 -11.40 -16.14
N MET A 263 -4.14 -12.14 -17.19
CA MET A 263 -4.77 -13.45 -17.04
C MET A 263 -3.79 -14.53 -16.53
N ASP A 264 -2.52 -14.45 -16.89
CA ASP A 264 -1.50 -15.39 -16.37
C ASP A 264 -1.18 -15.08 -14.93
N SER A 265 -1.09 -13.79 -14.57
CA SER A 265 -0.96 -13.34 -13.20
C SER A 265 -2.12 -13.86 -12.34
N LEU A 266 -3.34 -13.70 -12.80
CA LEU A 266 -4.54 -14.17 -12.11
C LEU A 266 -4.55 -15.70 -11.91
N ARG A 267 -4.09 -16.47 -12.89
CA ARG A 267 -3.98 -17.93 -12.78
C ARG A 267 -2.96 -18.36 -11.74
N GLU A 268 -1.82 -17.68 -11.63
CA GLU A 268 -0.81 -17.98 -10.61
C GLU A 268 -1.29 -17.61 -9.20
N VAL A 269 -1.98 -16.47 -9.03
CA VAL A 269 -2.62 -16.11 -7.75
C VAL A 269 -3.70 -17.11 -7.37
N ALA A 270 -4.51 -17.55 -8.33
CA ALA A 270 -5.58 -18.50 -8.08
C ALA A 270 -5.07 -19.82 -7.45
N LYS A 271 -3.79 -20.15 -7.64
CA LYS A 271 -3.15 -21.33 -7.03
C LYS A 271 -2.74 -21.09 -5.58
N ASN A 272 -2.71 -19.85 -5.10
CA ASN A 272 -2.26 -19.49 -3.75
C ASN A 272 -3.43 -19.45 -2.77
N LYS A 273 -3.54 -20.48 -1.91
CA LYS A 273 -4.63 -20.58 -0.92
C LYS A 273 -4.65 -19.42 0.08
N TYR A 274 -3.49 -18.93 0.51
CA TYR A 274 -3.39 -17.87 1.51
C TYR A 274 -3.89 -16.54 0.99
N PHE A 275 -3.68 -16.32 -0.30
CA PHE A 275 -4.23 -15.16 -0.96
C PHE A 275 -5.77 -15.15 -0.91
N TRP A 276 -6.42 -16.29 -1.24
CA TRP A 276 -7.87 -16.39 -1.20
C TRP A 276 -8.43 -16.24 0.22
N ILE A 277 -7.70 -16.71 1.24
CA ILE A 277 -8.10 -16.53 2.64
C ILE A 277 -8.25 -15.04 2.98
N ILE A 278 -7.24 -14.21 2.64
CA ILE A 278 -7.31 -12.76 2.91
C ILE A 278 -8.34 -12.06 2.03
N ALA A 279 -8.40 -12.42 0.75
CA ALA A 279 -9.38 -11.85 -0.16
C ALA A 279 -10.83 -12.15 0.31
N CYS A 280 -11.10 -13.41 0.66
CA CYS A 280 -12.41 -13.82 1.20
C CYS A 280 -12.73 -13.12 2.52
N ALA A 281 -11.76 -12.94 3.41
CA ALA A 281 -11.99 -12.20 4.66
C ALA A 281 -12.48 -10.78 4.38
N GLY A 282 -11.79 -10.02 3.52
CA GLY A 282 -12.21 -8.68 3.14
C GLY A 282 -13.56 -8.65 2.40
N TRP A 283 -13.82 -9.62 1.54
CA TRP A 283 -15.09 -9.67 0.80
C TRP A 283 -16.28 -10.06 1.69
N LEU A 284 -16.11 -11.00 2.60
CA LEU A 284 -17.16 -11.42 3.53
C LEU A 284 -17.42 -10.38 4.62
N GLY A 285 -16.41 -9.57 4.97
CA GLY A 285 -16.51 -8.51 5.96
C GLY A 285 -17.17 -7.20 5.46
N PHE A 286 -17.74 -7.16 4.25
CA PHE A 286 -18.24 -5.93 3.63
C PHE A 286 -19.31 -5.17 4.46
N LEU A 287 -20.05 -5.86 5.31
CA LEU A 287 -21.06 -5.27 6.19
C LEU A 287 -20.46 -4.63 7.45
N GLU A 288 -19.20 -4.93 7.79
CA GLU A 288 -18.56 -4.44 9.02
C GLU A 288 -18.59 -2.92 9.14
N SER A 289 -18.47 -2.21 8.03
CA SER A 289 -18.49 -0.74 8.01
C SER A 289 -19.88 -0.12 8.27
N ALA A 290 -20.94 -0.91 8.37
CA ALA A 290 -22.30 -0.40 8.52
C ALA A 290 -22.52 0.43 9.81
N TYR A 291 -21.74 0.17 10.88
CA TYR A 291 -21.82 0.93 12.13
C TYR A 291 -21.14 2.31 12.07
N GLY A 292 -20.39 2.62 11.02
CA GLY A 292 -19.49 3.78 10.96
C GLY A 292 -20.13 5.15 11.21
N ALA A 293 -21.43 5.30 10.96
CA ALA A 293 -22.17 6.54 11.18
C ALA A 293 -22.89 6.62 12.55
N ILE A 294 -22.88 5.58 13.36
CA ILE A 294 -23.71 5.47 14.56
C ILE A 294 -23.48 6.58 15.60
N LEU A 295 -22.21 6.90 15.91
CA LEU A 295 -21.89 8.01 16.81
C LEU A 295 -22.40 9.34 16.26
N GLN A 296 -22.28 9.55 14.96
CA GLN A 296 -22.73 10.76 14.30
C GLN A 296 -24.25 10.85 14.26
N TRP A 297 -24.94 9.73 14.03
CA TRP A 297 -26.42 9.68 14.08
C TRP A 297 -26.93 9.90 15.48
N SER A 298 -26.32 9.29 16.51
CA SER A 298 -26.68 9.50 17.91
C SER A 298 -26.56 10.98 18.32
N TYR A 299 -25.53 11.67 17.84
CA TYR A 299 -25.37 13.11 18.06
C TYR A 299 -26.36 13.93 17.26
N THR A 300 -26.43 13.79 15.94
CA THR A 300 -27.17 14.69 15.04
C THR A 300 -28.69 14.45 15.07
N TYR A 301 -29.10 13.18 15.01
CA TYR A 301 -30.54 12.82 14.97
C TYR A 301 -31.08 12.37 16.32
N GLY A 302 -30.23 11.87 17.20
CA GLY A 302 -30.61 11.42 18.54
C GLY A 302 -30.52 12.50 19.62
N HIS A 303 -29.88 13.64 19.32
CA HIS A 303 -29.68 14.79 20.24
C HIS A 303 -29.12 14.38 21.62
N THR A 304 -28.28 13.32 21.64
CA THR A 304 -27.81 12.68 22.89
C THR A 304 -26.74 13.48 23.62
N CYS A 305 -26.11 14.45 22.99
CA CYS A 305 -25.10 15.33 23.56
C CYS A 305 -25.01 16.65 22.77
N ASN A 306 -24.31 17.64 23.33
CA ASN A 306 -24.00 18.90 22.63
C ASN A 306 -22.72 18.81 21.82
N GLY A 307 -22.47 19.77 20.91
CA GLY A 307 -21.33 19.79 20.00
C GLY A 307 -19.98 19.76 20.71
N THR A 308 -19.83 20.41 21.87
CA THR A 308 -18.59 20.40 22.67
C THR A 308 -18.28 18.97 23.18
N THR A 309 -19.28 18.25 23.68
CA THR A 309 -19.14 16.86 24.15
C THR A 309 -18.84 15.94 22.97
N TYR A 310 -19.53 16.11 21.83
CA TYR A 310 -19.27 15.33 20.63
C TYR A 310 -17.86 15.60 20.06
N ALA A 311 -17.37 16.83 20.11
CA ALA A 311 -15.99 17.17 19.71
C ALA A 311 -14.95 16.42 20.56
N LEU A 312 -15.18 16.31 21.88
CA LEU A 312 -14.33 15.52 22.77
C LEU A 312 -14.37 14.02 22.39
N ILE A 313 -15.56 13.46 22.24
CA ILE A 313 -15.79 12.06 21.90
C ILE A 313 -15.13 11.71 20.57
N SER A 314 -15.38 12.49 19.52
CA SER A 314 -14.86 12.24 18.18
C SER A 314 -13.33 12.36 18.11
N THR A 315 -12.76 13.32 18.86
CA THR A 315 -11.30 13.50 18.95
C THR A 315 -10.62 12.33 19.67
N LEU A 316 -11.18 11.90 20.80
CA LEU A 316 -10.64 10.75 21.55
C LEU A 316 -10.74 9.47 20.71
N THR A 317 -11.88 9.24 20.06
CA THR A 317 -12.10 8.09 19.16
C THR A 317 -11.09 8.11 18.02
N GLY A 318 -10.89 9.24 17.35
CA GLY A 318 -9.94 9.37 16.25
C GLY A 318 -8.49 9.05 16.63
N ASN A 319 -8.12 9.30 17.91
CA ASN A 319 -6.78 8.99 18.43
C ASN A 319 -6.63 7.57 19.00
N ALA A 320 -7.70 6.78 19.10
CA ALA A 320 -7.65 5.42 19.65
C ALA A 320 -6.69 4.51 18.86
N SER A 321 -6.65 4.65 17.54
CA SER A 321 -5.78 3.86 16.65
C SER A 321 -4.28 4.08 16.92
N LEU A 322 -3.85 5.26 17.38
CA LEU A 322 -2.45 5.52 17.73
C LEU A 322 -1.96 4.59 18.84
N TRP A 323 -2.76 4.42 19.90
CA TRP A 323 -2.44 3.52 21.00
C TRP A 323 -2.41 2.06 20.56
N GLY A 324 -3.37 1.66 19.73
CA GLY A 324 -3.40 0.33 19.13
C GLY A 324 -2.15 0.03 18.30
N MET A 325 -1.71 0.97 17.47
CA MET A 325 -0.49 0.84 16.66
C MET A 325 0.78 0.69 17.51
N LEU A 326 0.88 1.37 18.65
CA LEU A 326 2.01 1.24 19.57
C LEU A 326 2.04 -0.13 20.27
N LEU A 327 0.88 -0.70 20.58
CA LEU A 327 0.75 -1.98 21.27
C LEU A 327 0.89 -3.18 20.32
N ALA A 328 0.48 -3.04 19.05
CA ALA A 328 0.43 -4.13 18.08
C ALA A 328 1.77 -4.86 17.88
N PRO A 329 2.95 -4.21 17.70
CA PRO A 329 4.21 -4.92 17.54
C PRO A 329 4.59 -5.77 18.76
N ILE A 330 4.23 -5.31 19.97
CA ILE A 330 4.50 -6.03 21.22
C ILE A 330 3.66 -7.31 21.27
N CYS A 331 2.39 -7.19 20.94
CA CYS A 331 1.46 -8.32 20.92
C CYS A 331 1.81 -9.34 19.82
N ILE A 332 2.15 -8.87 18.63
CA ILE A 332 2.57 -9.70 17.48
C ILE A 332 3.81 -10.52 17.83
N ARG A 333 4.84 -9.89 18.44
CA ARG A 333 6.06 -10.61 18.90
C ARG A 333 5.76 -11.68 19.94
N LYS A 334 4.74 -11.48 20.79
CA LYS A 334 4.43 -12.39 21.90
C LYS A 334 3.52 -13.54 21.48
N TRP A 335 2.55 -13.30 20.62
CA TRP A 335 1.47 -14.26 20.30
C TRP A 335 1.47 -14.72 18.83
N GLY A 336 2.23 -14.06 17.97
CA GLY A 336 2.27 -14.30 16.54
C GLY A 336 1.15 -13.58 15.78
N LYS A 337 1.36 -13.39 14.48
CA LYS A 337 0.46 -12.61 13.58
C LYS A 337 -0.94 -13.20 13.53
N LYS A 338 -1.06 -14.51 13.29
CA LYS A 338 -2.36 -15.20 13.18
C LYS A 338 -3.23 -15.06 14.44
N LYS A 339 -2.65 -15.36 15.61
CA LYS A 339 -3.40 -15.34 16.87
C LYS A 339 -3.82 -13.93 17.25
N VAL A 340 -2.95 -12.94 17.00
CA VAL A 340 -3.28 -11.53 17.22
C VAL A 340 -4.42 -11.12 16.30
N LEU A 341 -4.36 -11.43 14.99
CA LEU A 341 -5.38 -11.08 14.03
C LEU A 341 -6.76 -11.66 14.39
N ILE A 342 -6.81 -12.98 14.69
CA ILE A 342 -8.07 -13.63 15.08
C ILE A 342 -8.60 -13.05 16.40
N GLY A 343 -7.74 -12.90 17.41
CA GLY A 343 -8.15 -12.39 18.73
C GLY A 343 -8.68 -10.97 18.66
N VAL A 344 -8.00 -10.11 17.92
CA VAL A 344 -8.36 -8.71 17.72
C VAL A 344 -9.71 -8.60 17.01
N ASN A 345 -9.91 -9.37 15.92
CA ASN A 345 -11.17 -9.34 15.18
C ASN A 345 -12.34 -9.96 15.99
N MET A 346 -12.10 -10.95 16.86
CA MET A 346 -13.12 -11.42 17.77
C MET A 346 -13.51 -10.36 18.82
N PHE A 347 -12.55 -9.58 19.35
CA PHE A 347 -12.87 -8.42 20.20
C PHE A 347 -13.63 -7.34 19.43
N ASN A 348 -13.32 -7.14 18.16
CA ASN A 348 -14.05 -6.23 17.27
C ASN A 348 -15.53 -6.60 17.18
N VAL A 349 -15.84 -7.88 16.94
CA VAL A 349 -17.22 -8.41 16.95
C VAL A 349 -17.91 -8.13 18.30
N LEU A 350 -17.22 -8.39 19.42
CA LEU A 350 -17.78 -8.18 20.75
C LEU A 350 -18.09 -6.69 21.02
N PHE A 351 -17.20 -5.78 20.66
CA PHE A 351 -17.41 -4.34 20.87
C PHE A 351 -18.53 -3.80 19.98
N ILE A 352 -18.63 -4.27 18.72
CA ILE A 352 -19.74 -3.90 17.85
C ILE A 352 -21.07 -4.42 18.44
N ALA A 353 -21.15 -5.69 18.84
CA ALA A 353 -22.35 -6.26 19.43
C ALA A 353 -22.74 -5.59 20.76
N ALA A 354 -21.75 -5.20 21.58
CA ALA A 354 -21.98 -4.50 22.84
C ALA A 354 -22.65 -3.13 22.65
N MET A 355 -22.55 -2.49 21.48
CA MET A 355 -23.27 -1.23 21.18
C MET A 355 -24.78 -1.39 21.35
N LEU A 356 -25.35 -2.58 21.09
CA LEU A 356 -26.78 -2.88 21.26
C LEU A 356 -27.28 -2.69 22.71
N MET A 357 -26.41 -2.87 23.69
CA MET A 357 -26.79 -2.81 25.11
C MET A 357 -27.06 -1.40 25.63
N GLY A 358 -26.60 -0.37 24.92
CA GLY A 358 -26.66 0.99 25.41
C GLY A 358 -26.74 2.05 24.30
N MET A 359 -27.53 1.80 23.25
CA MET A 359 -27.62 2.70 22.06
C MET A 359 -28.12 4.10 22.39
N HIS A 360 -28.89 4.26 23.49
CA HIS A 360 -29.40 5.57 23.95
C HIS A 360 -28.36 6.38 24.72
N ASN A 361 -27.21 5.78 25.08
CA ASN A 361 -26.16 6.44 25.85
C ASN A 361 -24.93 6.69 25.00
N ILE A 362 -24.67 7.95 24.67
CA ILE A 362 -23.53 8.34 23.82
C ILE A 362 -22.18 7.93 24.44
N TRP A 363 -22.04 7.91 25.77
CA TRP A 363 -20.79 7.49 26.44
C TRP A 363 -20.54 5.99 26.33
N TRP A 364 -21.62 5.19 26.33
CA TRP A 364 -21.51 3.74 26.07
C TRP A 364 -21.11 3.48 24.62
N LEU A 365 -21.76 4.13 23.66
CA LEU A 365 -21.39 4.05 22.25
C LEU A 365 -19.97 4.51 22.03
N PHE A 366 -19.54 5.61 22.65
CA PHE A 366 -18.16 6.08 22.60
C PHE A 366 -17.18 5.02 23.11
N ALA A 367 -17.42 4.43 24.28
CA ALA A 367 -16.54 3.41 24.83
C ALA A 367 -16.40 2.21 23.89
N CYS A 368 -17.50 1.72 23.33
CA CYS A 368 -17.51 0.61 22.38
C CYS A 368 -16.74 0.98 21.08
N VAL A 369 -17.00 2.14 20.50
CA VAL A 369 -16.33 2.58 19.26
C VAL A 369 -14.85 2.87 19.51
N TYR A 370 -14.49 3.47 20.64
CA TYR A 370 -13.09 3.72 21.02
C TYR A 370 -12.29 2.41 21.11
N LEU A 371 -12.85 1.41 21.84
CA LEU A 371 -12.22 0.10 21.97
C LEU A 371 -12.14 -0.64 20.61
N ASN A 372 -13.18 -0.52 19.79
CA ASN A 372 -13.19 -1.07 18.44
C ASN A 372 -12.07 -0.48 17.56
N TRP A 373 -11.91 0.84 17.53
CA TRP A 373 -10.85 1.51 16.76
C TRP A 373 -9.45 1.22 17.29
N LEU A 374 -9.30 1.14 18.62
CA LEU A 374 -8.04 0.75 19.25
C LEU A 374 -7.61 -0.66 18.80
N VAL A 375 -8.56 -1.59 18.77
CA VAL A 375 -8.35 -2.97 18.37
C VAL A 375 -8.15 -3.09 16.85
N GLY A 376 -8.94 -2.36 16.05
CA GLY A 376 -8.82 -2.33 14.59
C GLY A 376 -7.45 -1.84 14.08
N ALA A 377 -6.76 -1.01 14.86
CA ALA A 377 -5.40 -0.57 14.53
C ALA A 377 -4.36 -1.71 14.47
N PHE A 378 -4.61 -2.81 15.17
CA PHE A 378 -3.76 -4.01 15.08
C PHE A 378 -3.85 -4.66 13.69
N GLU A 379 -5.04 -4.67 13.10
CA GLU A 379 -5.25 -5.20 11.76
C GLU A 379 -4.49 -4.39 10.72
N GLN A 380 -4.46 -3.06 10.86
CA GLN A 380 -3.70 -2.17 9.97
C GLN A 380 -2.19 -2.47 9.93
N ILE A 381 -1.63 -3.07 10.98
CA ILE A 381 -0.23 -3.49 11.03
C ILE A 381 -0.07 -4.96 10.63
N THR A 382 -0.98 -5.81 11.10
CA THR A 382 -0.87 -7.26 10.91
C THR A 382 -1.16 -7.68 9.48
N THR A 383 -2.17 -7.09 8.83
CA THR A 383 -2.58 -7.44 7.46
C THR A 383 -1.48 -7.17 6.42
N PRO A 384 -0.80 -6.01 6.37
CA PRO A 384 0.33 -5.81 5.47
C PRO A 384 1.49 -6.78 5.72
N ALA A 385 1.75 -7.13 7.00
CA ALA A 385 2.79 -8.10 7.35
C ALA A 385 2.45 -9.52 6.84
N ILE A 386 1.18 -9.93 6.94
CA ILE A 386 0.70 -11.20 6.40
C ILE A 386 0.71 -11.18 4.86
N GLN A 387 0.37 -10.07 4.23
CA GLN A 387 0.46 -9.91 2.78
C GLN A 387 1.90 -10.04 2.28
N ALA A 388 2.89 -9.55 3.04
CA ALA A 388 4.30 -9.77 2.72
C ALA A 388 4.66 -11.26 2.79
N ASP A 389 4.25 -11.96 3.87
CA ASP A 389 4.46 -13.39 4.03
C ASP A 389 3.84 -14.21 2.86
N ILE A 390 2.68 -13.80 2.37
CA ILE A 390 2.01 -14.46 1.22
C ILE A 390 2.78 -14.23 -0.08
N ARG A 391 3.41 -13.06 -0.26
CA ARG A 391 4.27 -12.79 -1.41
C ARG A 391 5.52 -13.65 -1.38
N ASP A 392 6.15 -13.80 -0.22
CA ASP A 392 7.31 -14.68 -0.05
C ASP A 392 6.92 -16.15 -0.30
N TYR A 393 5.77 -16.59 0.21
CA TYR A 393 5.22 -17.92 -0.09
C TYR A 393 4.93 -18.10 -1.59
N GLN A 394 4.44 -17.07 -2.28
CA GLN A 394 4.23 -17.11 -3.72
C GLN A 394 5.56 -17.26 -4.46
N GLN A 395 6.60 -16.51 -4.09
CA GLN A 395 7.94 -16.63 -4.65
C GLN A 395 8.54 -18.00 -4.37
N TYR A 396 8.40 -18.52 -3.15
CA TYR A 396 8.83 -19.86 -2.78
C TYR A 396 8.22 -20.93 -3.69
N ARG A 397 6.91 -20.79 -3.99
CA ARG A 397 6.16 -21.76 -4.78
C ARG A 397 6.38 -21.63 -6.29
N SER A 398 6.36 -20.42 -6.84
CA SER A 398 6.44 -20.17 -8.29
C SER A 398 7.86 -19.94 -8.78
N GLY A 399 8.81 -19.69 -7.88
CA GLY A 399 10.17 -19.27 -8.21
C GLY A 399 10.27 -17.83 -8.71
N GLU A 400 9.17 -17.07 -8.79
CA GLU A 400 9.13 -15.69 -9.25
C GLU A 400 8.37 -14.81 -8.28
N ARG A 401 8.89 -13.60 -8.05
CA ARG A 401 8.21 -12.58 -7.27
C ARG A 401 7.31 -11.75 -8.18
N ILE A 402 6.01 -11.96 -8.06
CA ILE A 402 5.03 -11.32 -8.94
C ILE A 402 4.20 -10.32 -8.11
N ASP A 403 4.77 -9.16 -7.78
CA ASP A 403 4.09 -8.11 -7.01
C ASP A 403 2.88 -7.51 -7.74
N GLY A 404 2.95 -7.42 -9.07
CA GLY A 404 1.84 -6.92 -9.91
C GLY A 404 0.56 -7.76 -9.85
N MET A 405 0.63 -9.00 -9.40
CA MET A 405 -0.52 -9.89 -9.26
C MET A 405 -1.50 -9.42 -8.17
N PHE A 406 -0.98 -8.86 -7.07
CA PHE A 406 -1.83 -8.35 -6.00
C PHE A 406 -2.68 -7.16 -6.48
N ALA A 407 -2.16 -6.35 -7.41
CA ALA A 407 -2.93 -5.29 -8.06
C ALA A 407 -4.09 -5.84 -8.92
N ALA A 408 -3.86 -6.94 -9.64
CA ALA A 408 -4.90 -7.59 -10.44
C ALA A 408 -6.08 -8.06 -9.57
N VAL A 409 -5.78 -8.60 -8.41
CA VAL A 409 -6.81 -9.08 -7.48
C VAL A 409 -7.52 -7.95 -6.75
N THR A 410 -6.80 -6.88 -6.44
CA THR A 410 -7.44 -5.66 -5.92
C THR A 410 -8.53 -5.17 -6.89
N THR A 411 -8.32 -5.32 -8.20
CA THR A 411 -9.34 -5.00 -9.21
C THR A 411 -10.59 -5.87 -9.09
N ILE A 412 -10.42 -7.18 -8.85
CA ILE A 412 -11.57 -8.09 -8.61
C ILE A 412 -12.27 -7.71 -7.29
N GLY A 413 -11.48 -7.45 -6.24
CA GLY A 413 -12.01 -6.97 -4.96
C GLY A 413 -12.84 -5.70 -5.12
N ASN A 414 -12.39 -4.76 -5.93
CA ASN A 414 -13.15 -3.53 -6.21
C ASN A 414 -14.51 -3.83 -6.88
N ILE A 415 -14.59 -4.81 -7.77
CA ILE A 415 -15.86 -5.23 -8.39
C ILE A 415 -16.79 -5.86 -7.33
N VAL A 416 -16.25 -6.74 -6.46
CA VAL A 416 -17.03 -7.34 -5.37
C VAL A 416 -17.54 -6.25 -4.43
N THR A 417 -16.68 -5.32 -4.01
CA THR A 417 -17.05 -4.19 -3.16
C THR A 417 -18.13 -3.31 -3.81
N LEU A 418 -18.03 -3.08 -5.11
CA LEU A 418 -19.03 -2.30 -5.85
C LEU A 418 -20.41 -2.94 -5.78
N LEU A 419 -20.49 -4.25 -5.91
CA LEU A 419 -21.77 -4.99 -5.83
C LEU A 419 -22.30 -5.06 -4.38
N THR A 420 -21.43 -5.39 -3.42
CA THR A 420 -21.83 -5.60 -2.02
C THR A 420 -22.19 -4.29 -1.30
N SER A 421 -21.60 -3.17 -1.71
CA SER A 421 -21.92 -1.85 -1.15
C SER A 421 -23.34 -1.36 -1.41
N SER A 422 -24.11 -2.05 -2.27
CA SER A 422 -25.54 -1.78 -2.48
C SER A 422 -26.41 -2.14 -1.26
N VAL A 423 -25.97 -3.12 -0.46
CA VAL A 423 -26.83 -3.73 0.58
C VAL A 423 -27.30 -2.71 1.61
N VAL A 424 -26.39 -1.89 2.15
CA VAL A 424 -26.72 -0.88 3.17
C VAL A 424 -27.72 0.17 2.65
N PRO A 425 -27.50 0.81 1.49
CA PRO A 425 -28.44 1.75 0.90
C PRO A 425 -29.84 1.17 0.65
N PHE A 426 -29.95 -0.07 0.21
CA PHE A 426 -31.24 -0.72 -0.01
C PHE A 426 -32.00 -0.99 1.30
N ILE A 427 -31.29 -1.36 2.36
CA ILE A 427 -31.89 -1.52 3.69
C ILE A 427 -32.35 -0.16 4.24
N GLN A 428 -31.54 0.89 4.14
CA GLN A 428 -31.92 2.23 4.53
C GLN A 428 -33.20 2.70 3.79
N LYS A 429 -33.29 2.40 2.49
CA LYS A 429 -34.52 2.66 1.71
C LYS A 429 -35.71 1.87 2.24
N ALA A 430 -35.56 0.61 2.63
CA ALA A 430 -36.65 -0.21 3.20
C ALA A 430 -37.18 0.34 4.52
N TYR A 431 -36.34 1.04 5.28
CA TYR A 431 -36.71 1.77 6.50
C TYR A 431 -37.23 3.19 6.23
N GLY A 432 -37.55 3.56 4.99
CA GLY A 432 -38.15 4.84 4.64
C GLY A 432 -37.15 5.97 4.36
N VAL A 433 -35.85 5.71 4.34
CA VAL A 433 -34.85 6.73 3.97
C VAL A 433 -34.77 6.82 2.44
N HIS A 434 -35.64 7.61 1.84
CA HIS A 434 -35.70 7.83 0.39
C HIS A 434 -36.16 9.28 0.06
N ASP A 435 -36.00 9.69 -1.18
CA ASP A 435 -36.26 11.06 -1.67
C ASP A 435 -37.70 11.57 -1.54
N ASN A 436 -38.67 10.65 -1.51
CA ASN A 436 -40.11 10.98 -1.44
C ASN A 436 -40.72 10.61 -0.08
N ASN A 437 -40.00 10.71 1.02
CA ASN A 437 -40.49 10.34 2.35
C ASN A 437 -41.26 11.46 3.07
N GLY A 438 -41.46 12.61 2.43
CA GLY A 438 -42.21 13.77 2.98
C GLY A 438 -41.39 14.68 3.88
N TYR A 439 -40.08 14.43 4.07
CA TYR A 439 -39.13 15.26 4.81
C TYR A 439 -38.27 16.11 3.88
N ALA A 440 -37.71 17.20 4.41
CA ALA A 440 -36.85 18.10 3.65
C ALA A 440 -35.60 17.39 3.09
N LYS A 441 -35.03 16.45 3.86
CA LYS A 441 -33.93 15.58 3.43
C LYS A 441 -34.27 14.13 3.74
N PRO A 442 -33.81 13.17 2.95
CA PRO A 442 -34.13 11.75 3.14
C PRO A 442 -33.81 11.20 4.55
N PHE A 443 -32.76 11.68 5.18
CA PHE A 443 -32.32 11.22 6.50
C PHE A 443 -33.03 11.93 7.67
N ASP A 444 -33.78 13.04 7.45
CA ASP A 444 -34.50 13.75 8.51
C ASP A 444 -35.62 12.89 9.14
N ILE A 445 -36.03 11.83 8.47
CA ILE A 445 -36.95 10.82 9.01
C ILE A 445 -36.42 10.14 10.28
N LEU A 446 -35.07 10.12 10.46
CA LEU A 446 -34.39 9.53 11.61
C LEU A 446 -34.33 10.46 12.83
N ASP A 447 -34.65 11.76 12.68
CA ASP A 447 -34.59 12.73 13.77
C ASP A 447 -35.66 12.37 14.83
N VAL A 448 -35.24 12.27 16.10
CA VAL A 448 -36.13 11.84 17.19
C VAL A 448 -37.22 12.88 17.50
N ASP A 449 -36.99 14.17 17.20
CA ASP A 449 -37.93 15.27 17.47
C ASP A 449 -38.85 15.57 16.27
N LYS A 450 -38.35 15.40 15.03
CA LYS A 450 -39.03 15.81 13.81
C LYS A 450 -39.41 14.62 12.89
N GLY A 451 -38.74 13.50 13.05
CA GLY A 451 -38.92 12.31 12.22
C GLY A 451 -39.93 11.30 12.79
N GLN A 452 -39.70 10.03 12.47
CA GLN A 452 -40.53 8.94 13.01
C GLN A 452 -40.01 8.44 14.36
N PRO A 453 -40.86 8.44 15.41
CA PRO A 453 -40.47 7.97 16.72
C PRO A 453 -39.91 6.55 16.70
N GLY A 454 -38.71 6.33 17.29
CA GLY A 454 -38.07 5.03 17.41
C GLY A 454 -37.28 4.58 16.18
N LEU A 455 -37.52 5.13 14.98
CA LEU A 455 -36.92 4.68 13.73
C LEU A 455 -35.38 4.78 13.75
N LEU A 456 -34.81 5.81 14.40
CA LEU A 456 -33.37 5.96 14.55
C LEU A 456 -32.76 4.73 15.23
N TYR A 457 -33.34 4.31 16.35
CA TYR A 457 -32.80 3.19 17.14
C TYR A 457 -33.05 1.84 16.46
N ASP A 458 -34.16 1.69 15.74
CA ASP A 458 -34.40 0.51 14.91
C ASP A 458 -33.36 0.40 13.78
N MET A 459 -33.09 1.51 13.10
CA MET A 459 -32.04 1.59 12.09
C MET A 459 -30.64 1.31 12.67
N MET A 460 -30.30 1.93 13.81
CA MET A 460 -29.02 1.68 14.49
C MET A 460 -28.89 0.19 14.88
N THR A 461 -29.98 -0.42 15.37
CA THR A 461 -29.99 -1.86 15.72
C THR A 461 -29.65 -2.71 14.52
N VAL A 462 -30.30 -2.49 13.38
CA VAL A 462 -30.04 -3.25 12.15
C VAL A 462 -28.60 -3.03 11.66
N MET A 463 -28.12 -1.78 11.66
CA MET A 463 -26.75 -1.47 11.25
C MET A 463 -25.70 -2.12 12.16
N ILE A 464 -25.91 -2.15 13.48
CA ILE A 464 -25.03 -2.81 14.44
C ILE A 464 -25.03 -4.33 14.22
N ILE A 465 -26.21 -4.94 14.05
CA ILE A 465 -26.31 -6.39 13.80
C ILE A 465 -25.62 -6.76 12.50
N MET A 466 -25.85 -5.99 11.43
CA MET A 466 -25.17 -6.19 10.15
C MET A 466 -23.65 -6.08 10.30
N ALA A 467 -23.18 -5.05 11.01
CA ALA A 467 -21.76 -4.84 11.24
C ALA A 467 -21.15 -5.96 12.07
N ALA A 468 -21.82 -6.45 13.11
CA ALA A 468 -21.36 -7.57 13.91
C ALA A 468 -21.29 -8.87 13.09
N VAL A 469 -22.29 -9.13 12.24
CA VAL A 469 -22.29 -10.27 11.30
C VAL A 469 -21.14 -10.11 10.29
N GLY A 470 -20.93 -8.94 9.70
CA GLY A 470 -19.83 -8.64 8.79
C GLY A 470 -18.48 -8.86 9.44
N ALA A 471 -18.27 -8.33 10.64
CA ALA A 471 -17.04 -8.52 11.40
C ALA A 471 -16.78 -10.00 11.74
N PHE A 472 -17.81 -10.75 12.10
CA PHE A 472 -17.70 -12.19 12.33
C PHE A 472 -17.33 -12.95 11.04
N MET A 473 -17.99 -12.64 9.93
CA MET A 473 -17.69 -13.25 8.63
C MET A 473 -16.27 -12.92 8.13
N ASN A 474 -15.74 -11.73 8.46
CA ASN A 474 -14.34 -11.37 8.20
C ASN A 474 -13.36 -12.31 8.94
N VAL A 475 -13.66 -12.70 10.18
CA VAL A 475 -12.77 -13.54 10.98
C VAL A 475 -12.70 -14.98 10.46
N VAL A 476 -13.80 -15.54 9.94
CA VAL A 476 -13.93 -16.96 9.57
C VAL A 476 -12.79 -17.46 8.66
N PRO A 477 -12.42 -16.78 7.58
CA PRO A 477 -11.32 -17.24 6.72
C PRO A 477 -9.97 -17.34 7.43
N TYR A 478 -9.69 -16.48 8.41
CA TYR A 478 -8.40 -16.48 9.12
C TYR A 478 -8.15 -17.74 9.95
N PHE A 479 -9.19 -18.49 10.33
CA PHE A 479 -9.01 -19.80 10.98
C PHE A 479 -8.30 -20.80 10.06
N PHE A 480 -8.51 -20.69 8.75
CA PHE A 480 -7.88 -21.54 7.73
C PHE A 480 -6.47 -21.09 7.33
N TYR A 481 -6.00 -19.96 7.84
CA TYR A 481 -4.64 -19.48 7.61
C TYR A 481 -3.65 -20.29 8.46
N ASP A 482 -2.84 -21.14 7.81
CA ASP A 482 -1.92 -22.07 8.46
C ASP A 482 -0.43 -21.74 8.24
N LEU A 483 -0.13 -20.62 7.57
CA LEU A 483 1.23 -20.13 7.42
C LEU A 483 1.66 -19.46 8.74
N ASP A 484 2.26 -20.27 9.63
CA ASP A 484 2.78 -19.76 10.89
C ASP A 484 4.17 -19.11 10.73
N GLU A 485 4.64 -18.47 11.80
CA GLU A 485 5.93 -17.78 11.80
C GLU A 485 7.12 -18.71 11.54
N ARG A 486 7.01 -19.99 11.88
CA ARG A 486 8.05 -21.01 11.66
C ARG A 486 8.18 -21.33 10.19
N HIS A 487 7.06 -21.64 9.54
CA HIS A 487 7.06 -21.87 8.09
C HIS A 487 7.52 -20.65 7.33
N GLN A 488 7.13 -19.44 7.76
CA GLN A 488 7.57 -18.20 7.11
C GLN A 488 9.09 -17.99 7.25
N LYS A 489 9.67 -18.23 8.44
CA LYS A 489 11.13 -18.16 8.63
C LYS A 489 11.84 -19.18 7.73
N ALA A 490 11.33 -20.41 7.64
CA ALA A 490 11.89 -21.42 6.75
C ALA A 490 11.84 -20.99 5.29
N ILE A 491 10.71 -20.45 4.82
CA ILE A 491 10.55 -19.94 3.44
C ILE A 491 11.56 -18.83 3.15
N VAL A 492 11.71 -17.85 4.04
CA VAL A 492 12.69 -16.76 3.85
C VAL A 492 14.11 -17.31 3.76
N ARG A 493 14.50 -18.28 4.61
CA ARG A 493 15.81 -18.93 4.55
C ARG A 493 16.00 -19.69 3.22
N ILE A 494 15.00 -20.43 2.78
CA ILE A 494 15.03 -21.16 1.50
C ILE A 494 15.17 -20.19 0.33
N LEU A 495 14.45 -19.06 0.35
CA LEU A 495 14.57 -18.04 -0.69
C LEU A 495 15.98 -17.44 -0.76
N LYS A 496 16.64 -17.21 0.40
CA LYS A 496 18.04 -16.76 0.45
C LYS A 496 19.01 -17.81 -0.12
N ILE A 497 18.79 -19.08 0.19
CA ILE A 497 19.58 -20.18 -0.36
C ILE A 497 19.41 -20.27 -1.88
N ARG A 498 18.19 -20.15 -2.38
CA ARG A 498 17.92 -20.14 -3.84
C ARG A 498 18.60 -18.96 -4.53
N ALA A 499 18.52 -17.77 -3.92
CA ALA A 499 19.19 -16.59 -4.43
C ALA A 499 20.71 -16.77 -4.45
N LEU A 500 21.33 -17.36 -3.43
CA LEU A 500 22.76 -17.69 -3.40
C LEU A 500 23.17 -18.54 -4.60
N PHE A 501 22.45 -19.63 -4.89
CA PHE A 501 22.76 -20.50 -6.01
C PHE A 501 22.58 -19.79 -7.35
N GLU A 502 21.55 -18.97 -7.50
CA GLU A 502 21.30 -18.19 -8.70
C GLU A 502 22.37 -17.10 -8.92
N ASP A 503 22.74 -16.38 -7.85
CA ASP A 503 23.80 -15.36 -7.89
C ASP A 503 25.16 -15.97 -8.23
N TYR A 504 25.48 -17.17 -7.69
CA TYR A 504 26.70 -17.90 -8.00
C TYR A 504 26.75 -18.29 -9.48
N ALA A 505 25.69 -18.88 -10.00
CA ALA A 505 25.60 -19.28 -11.41
C ALA A 505 25.72 -18.08 -12.37
N ASN A 506 25.21 -16.93 -11.99
CA ASN A 506 25.28 -15.69 -12.78
C ASN A 506 26.60 -14.90 -12.59
N GLY A 507 27.49 -15.33 -11.69
CA GLY A 507 28.73 -14.63 -11.40
C GLY A 507 28.58 -13.28 -10.69
N VAL A 508 27.44 -13.02 -10.04
CA VAL A 508 27.08 -11.75 -9.36
C VAL A 508 27.05 -11.95 -7.83
N LEU A 509 28.00 -12.67 -7.29
CA LEU A 509 28.00 -13.08 -5.89
C LEU A 509 28.42 -11.96 -4.95
N ASP A 510 27.58 -11.63 -3.94
CA ASP A 510 27.94 -10.75 -2.82
C ASP A 510 28.43 -11.56 -1.62
N ASP A 511 29.61 -11.18 -1.07
CA ASP A 511 30.24 -11.90 0.06
C ASP A 511 29.32 -11.96 1.30
N GLY A 512 28.53 -10.92 1.57
CA GLY A 512 27.62 -10.88 2.70
C GLY A 512 26.45 -11.86 2.54
N ASN A 513 25.84 -11.92 1.36
CA ASN A 513 24.76 -12.86 1.04
C ASN A 513 25.28 -14.31 1.06
N LEU A 514 26.50 -14.54 0.55
CA LEU A 514 27.14 -15.86 0.60
C LEU A 514 27.32 -16.33 2.04
N VAL A 515 27.93 -15.51 2.89
CA VAL A 515 28.18 -15.86 4.30
C VAL A 515 26.87 -16.17 5.01
N GLU A 516 25.85 -15.31 4.89
CA GLU A 516 24.55 -15.50 5.52
C GLU A 516 23.87 -16.80 5.06
N ALA A 517 23.85 -17.09 3.75
CA ALA A 517 23.16 -18.25 3.23
C ALA A 517 23.92 -19.56 3.56
N VAL A 518 25.26 -19.58 3.51
CA VAL A 518 26.06 -20.75 3.90
C VAL A 518 25.95 -21.02 5.42
N ASP A 519 25.94 -19.97 6.26
CA ASP A 519 25.67 -20.12 7.69
C ASP A 519 24.30 -20.77 7.93
N ILE A 520 23.24 -20.33 7.21
CA ILE A 520 21.91 -20.97 7.29
C ILE A 520 21.97 -22.45 6.93
N ILE A 521 22.73 -22.82 5.89
CA ILE A 521 22.88 -24.23 5.46
C ILE A 521 23.63 -25.04 6.52
N ARG A 522 24.76 -24.54 7.02
CA ARG A 522 25.57 -25.20 8.06
C ARG A 522 24.76 -25.41 9.35
N ASP A 523 24.10 -24.37 9.81
CA ASP A 523 23.23 -24.44 11.00
C ASP A 523 22.10 -25.47 10.80
N ALA A 524 21.45 -25.47 9.63
CA ALA A 524 20.39 -26.42 9.34
C ALA A 524 20.92 -27.87 9.32
N LYS A 525 22.05 -28.14 8.65
CA LYS A 525 22.70 -29.46 8.62
C LYS A 525 23.08 -29.93 10.03
N SER A 526 23.52 -29.03 10.93
CA SER A 526 23.88 -29.36 12.31
C SER A 526 22.68 -29.77 13.17
N LEU A 527 21.49 -29.14 12.92
CA LEU A 527 20.31 -29.25 13.76
C LEU A 527 19.29 -30.30 13.30
N VAL A 528 19.31 -30.67 12.01
CA VAL A 528 18.29 -31.52 11.39
C VAL A 528 18.07 -32.85 12.10
N ASN A 529 19.12 -33.45 12.66
CA ASN A 529 19.11 -34.75 13.36
C ASN A 529 18.81 -34.62 14.85
N GLU A 530 18.73 -33.41 15.40
CA GLU A 530 18.40 -33.22 16.81
C GLU A 530 16.91 -33.47 17.05
N LYS A 531 16.61 -34.08 18.20
CA LYS A 531 15.24 -34.33 18.66
C LYS A 531 14.75 -33.13 19.47
N PRO A 532 13.54 -32.63 19.23
CA PRO A 532 12.94 -31.58 20.05
C PRO A 532 12.93 -31.99 21.56
N GLN A 533 13.32 -31.06 22.41
CA GLN A 533 13.33 -31.28 23.86
C GLN A 533 11.97 -30.92 24.47
N GLU A 534 11.55 -31.64 25.49
CA GLU A 534 10.31 -31.35 26.21
C GLU A 534 10.44 -30.04 27.02
N ALA A 535 9.68 -29.01 26.60
CA ALA A 535 9.68 -27.72 27.29
C ALA A 535 8.70 -27.77 28.50
N LYS A 536 9.23 -27.94 29.71
CA LYS A 536 8.42 -27.94 30.94
C LYS A 536 8.21 -26.53 31.48
N ARG A 537 6.96 -26.22 31.88
CA ARG A 537 6.60 -24.89 32.42
C ARG A 537 6.85 -24.76 33.93
N ASP A 538 7.91 -25.41 34.44
CA ASP A 538 8.20 -25.50 35.88
C ASP A 538 8.46 -24.14 36.53
N TYR A 539 8.82 -23.13 35.72
CA TYR A 539 9.00 -21.73 36.22
C TYR A 539 7.74 -21.15 36.85
N LYS A 540 6.54 -21.72 36.63
CA LYS A 540 5.31 -21.20 37.24
C LYS A 540 5.21 -21.53 38.72
N SER A 541 5.83 -22.62 39.20
CA SER A 541 5.86 -23.04 40.59
C SER A 541 6.92 -22.31 41.42
N ILE A 542 7.90 -21.66 40.79
CA ILE A 542 9.01 -20.98 41.48
C ILE A 542 8.52 -19.63 42.05
N LYS A 543 8.71 -19.49 43.39
CA LYS A 543 8.32 -18.29 44.13
C LYS A 543 9.38 -17.17 44.07
N ASP A 544 10.66 -17.54 44.03
CA ASP A 544 11.76 -16.59 43.92
C ASP A 544 11.76 -15.91 42.54
N LYS A 545 11.86 -14.57 42.54
CA LYS A 545 11.75 -13.72 41.36
C LYS A 545 12.94 -13.85 40.40
N GLU A 546 14.16 -14.03 40.91
CA GLU A 546 15.35 -14.23 40.07
C GLU A 546 15.38 -15.63 39.47
N GLN A 547 15.24 -16.65 40.29
CA GLN A 547 15.15 -18.04 39.82
C GLN A 547 14.01 -18.27 38.83
N LYS A 548 12.87 -17.62 39.05
CA LYS A 548 11.74 -17.64 38.12
C LYS A 548 12.08 -16.99 36.78
N LYS A 549 12.86 -15.90 36.78
CA LYS A 549 13.32 -15.22 35.58
C LYS A 549 14.27 -16.10 34.76
N ASP A 550 15.22 -16.77 35.44
CA ASP A 550 16.19 -17.64 34.78
C ASP A 550 15.53 -18.95 34.26
N ALA A 551 14.67 -19.57 35.02
CA ALA A 551 13.89 -20.72 34.57
C ALA A 551 12.98 -20.36 33.38
N LYS A 552 12.40 -19.18 33.35
CA LYS A 552 11.62 -18.66 32.21
C LYS A 552 12.49 -18.41 30.99
N LYS A 553 13.74 -17.97 31.17
CA LYS A 553 14.73 -17.78 30.09
C LYS A 553 15.14 -19.13 29.51
N ALA A 554 15.42 -20.12 30.36
CA ALA A 554 15.73 -21.49 29.95
C ALA A 554 14.56 -22.14 29.18
N TYR A 555 13.32 -21.99 29.68
CA TYR A 555 12.13 -22.46 28.97
C TYR A 555 11.99 -21.86 27.58
N LYS A 556 12.24 -20.55 27.42
CA LYS A 556 12.21 -19.90 26.12
C LYS A 556 13.32 -20.40 25.19
N ALA A 557 14.53 -20.58 25.71
CA ALA A 557 15.65 -21.11 24.92
C ALA A 557 15.36 -22.52 24.37
N VAL A 558 14.69 -23.39 25.15
CA VAL A 558 14.25 -24.71 24.68
C VAL A 558 13.21 -24.57 23.57
N LEU A 559 12.23 -23.67 23.70
CA LEU A 559 11.23 -23.44 22.66
C LEU A 559 11.86 -22.89 21.36
N GLU A 560 12.78 -21.94 21.46
CA GLU A 560 13.51 -21.38 20.34
C GLU A 560 14.37 -22.45 19.65
N ARG A 561 15.05 -23.31 20.43
CA ARG A 561 15.81 -24.46 19.87
C ARG A 561 14.94 -25.44 19.14
N ASN A 562 13.77 -25.80 19.70
CA ASN A 562 12.81 -26.69 19.05
C ASN A 562 12.27 -26.07 17.75
N GLU A 563 12.01 -24.76 17.74
CA GLU A 563 11.60 -24.03 16.53
C GLU A 563 12.70 -24.09 15.46
N GLU A 564 13.98 -23.86 15.83
CA GLU A 564 15.11 -23.94 14.91
C GLU A 564 15.31 -25.37 14.34
N ILE A 565 15.09 -26.42 15.13
CA ILE A 565 15.11 -27.81 14.64
C ILE A 565 14.05 -28.04 13.56
N GLU A 566 12.82 -27.55 13.77
CA GLU A 566 11.75 -27.69 12.76
C GLU A 566 12.06 -26.88 11.47
N ILE A 567 12.57 -25.67 11.61
CA ILE A 567 13.00 -24.85 10.48
C ILE A 567 14.12 -25.56 9.70
N SER A 568 15.10 -26.13 10.42
CA SER A 568 16.25 -26.85 9.84
C SER A 568 15.82 -28.06 9.02
N LYS A 569 14.81 -28.80 9.48
CA LYS A 569 14.22 -29.90 8.70
C LYS A 569 13.64 -29.44 7.37
N LEU A 570 12.93 -28.29 7.35
CA LEU A 570 12.35 -27.73 6.12
C LEU A 570 13.45 -27.24 5.17
N VAL A 571 14.50 -26.62 5.70
CA VAL A 571 15.65 -26.16 4.91
C VAL A 571 16.42 -27.32 4.30
N CYS A 572 16.73 -28.38 5.09
CA CYS A 572 17.39 -29.57 4.57
C CYS A 572 16.53 -30.30 3.54
N ALA A 573 15.22 -30.40 3.76
CA ALA A 573 14.30 -30.96 2.77
C ALA A 573 14.26 -30.19 1.43
N GLU A 574 14.52 -28.89 1.44
CA GLU A 574 14.69 -28.11 0.23
C GLU A 574 16.02 -28.43 -0.48
N LEU A 575 17.13 -28.56 0.27
CA LEU A 575 18.43 -28.92 -0.31
C LEU A 575 18.41 -30.30 -0.98
N ASP A 576 17.73 -31.27 -0.34
CA ASP A 576 17.67 -32.66 -0.80
C ASP A 576 16.48 -32.90 -1.77
N LYS A 577 15.72 -31.88 -2.16
CA LYS A 577 14.48 -32.04 -2.93
C LYS A 577 14.68 -32.76 -4.25
N PHE A 578 15.80 -32.50 -4.95
CA PHE A 578 16.08 -33.09 -6.26
C PHE A 578 16.47 -34.58 -6.17
N GLU A 579 16.80 -35.08 -4.98
CA GLU A 579 17.04 -36.50 -4.72
C GLU A 579 15.75 -37.30 -4.53
N THR A 580 14.62 -36.62 -4.32
CA THR A 580 13.33 -37.30 -4.13
C THR A 580 12.82 -37.91 -5.44
N PRO A 581 12.11 -39.06 -5.43
CA PRO A 581 11.58 -39.71 -6.63
C PRO A 581 10.70 -38.79 -7.47
N PHE A 582 9.91 -37.95 -6.83
CA PHE A 582 9.02 -37.00 -7.50
C PHE A 582 9.79 -35.95 -8.33
N TYR A 583 10.83 -35.33 -7.76
CA TYR A 583 11.63 -34.34 -8.48
C TYR A 583 12.54 -35.00 -9.55
N LYS A 584 13.03 -36.21 -9.33
CA LYS A 584 13.76 -36.97 -10.37
C LYS A 584 12.90 -37.20 -11.60
N MET A 585 11.67 -37.63 -11.43
CA MET A 585 10.71 -37.79 -12.52
C MET A 585 10.40 -36.44 -13.21
N GLN A 586 10.25 -35.34 -12.43
CA GLN A 586 10.05 -34.02 -13.01
C GLN A 586 11.25 -33.57 -13.86
N LEU A 587 12.46 -33.80 -13.39
CA LEU A 587 13.68 -33.47 -14.14
C LEU A 587 13.75 -34.26 -15.43
N GLU A 588 13.51 -35.58 -15.41
CA GLU A 588 13.50 -36.42 -16.61
C GLU A 588 12.47 -35.93 -17.64
N ALA A 589 11.23 -35.63 -17.18
CA ALA A 589 10.20 -35.12 -18.07
C ALA A 589 10.52 -33.73 -18.65
N ASN A 590 11.17 -32.86 -17.88
CA ASN A 590 11.54 -31.54 -18.37
C ASN A 590 12.82 -31.59 -19.24
N ARG A 591 13.80 -32.45 -18.96
CA ARG A 591 14.94 -32.70 -19.88
C ARG A 591 14.46 -33.17 -21.24
N ALA A 592 13.49 -34.11 -21.31
CA ALA A 592 12.89 -34.52 -22.56
C ALA A 592 12.23 -33.35 -23.34
N VAL A 593 11.70 -32.35 -22.67
CA VAL A 593 11.19 -31.13 -23.33
C VAL A 593 12.32 -30.28 -23.90
N LEU A 594 13.46 -30.15 -23.17
CA LEU A 594 14.62 -29.39 -23.63
C LEU A 594 15.32 -30.11 -24.81
N ASP A 595 15.47 -31.42 -24.73
CA ASP A 595 16.09 -32.24 -25.79
C ASP A 595 15.29 -32.17 -27.09
N GLY A 596 13.94 -32.05 -27.02
CA GLY A 596 13.09 -31.86 -28.20
C GLY A 596 13.24 -30.47 -28.82
N GLY A 597 13.76 -29.49 -28.09
CA GLY A 597 13.97 -28.12 -28.55
C GLY A 597 12.68 -27.32 -28.77
N LEU A 598 12.83 -26.05 -29.15
CA LEU A 598 11.72 -25.15 -29.42
C LEU A 598 10.89 -25.55 -30.62
N SER A 599 11.53 -26.18 -31.63
CA SER A 599 10.85 -26.66 -32.86
C SER A 599 9.79 -27.73 -32.58
N ALA A 600 10.03 -28.60 -31.62
CA ALA A 600 9.06 -29.62 -31.20
C ALA A 600 7.76 -29.03 -30.65
N LEU A 601 7.80 -27.80 -30.14
CA LEU A 601 6.57 -27.10 -29.68
C LEU A 601 5.70 -26.67 -30.87
N LEU A 602 6.29 -26.31 -31.99
CA LEU A 602 5.56 -25.93 -33.23
C LEU A 602 4.81 -27.09 -33.84
N GLU A 603 5.31 -28.32 -33.68
CA GLU A 603 4.71 -29.56 -34.25
C GLU A 603 3.60 -30.14 -33.33
N GLN A 604 3.40 -29.61 -32.14
CA GLN A 604 2.40 -30.13 -31.18
C GLN A 604 0.97 -29.93 -31.68
N ASP A 605 0.21 -31.03 -31.75
CA ASP A 605 -1.23 -30.95 -32.01
C ASP A 605 -2.06 -30.72 -30.75
N LEU A 606 -2.94 -29.71 -30.81
CA LEU A 606 -3.84 -29.36 -29.69
C LEU A 606 -4.73 -30.53 -29.27
N GLY A 607 -5.18 -31.35 -30.21
CA GLY A 607 -6.03 -32.51 -29.91
C GLY A 607 -5.30 -33.58 -29.10
N SER A 608 -4.04 -33.87 -29.42
CA SER A 608 -3.19 -34.80 -28.67
C SER A 608 -2.90 -34.31 -27.26
N VAL A 609 -2.58 -33.03 -27.11
CA VAL A 609 -2.34 -32.43 -25.79
C VAL A 609 -3.61 -32.36 -24.92
N MET A 610 -4.78 -32.15 -25.51
CA MET A 610 -6.06 -32.24 -24.80
C MET A 610 -6.36 -33.69 -24.33
N LYS A 611 -5.90 -34.69 -25.06
CA LYS A 611 -5.97 -36.09 -24.64
C LYS A 611 -5.04 -36.37 -23.47
N GLU A 612 -3.80 -35.85 -23.49
CA GLU A 612 -2.87 -35.88 -22.33
C GLU A 612 -3.51 -35.27 -21.08
N LEU A 613 -4.16 -34.11 -21.19
CA LEU A 613 -4.86 -33.48 -20.04
C LEU A 613 -5.99 -34.37 -19.50
N ARG A 614 -6.74 -35.06 -20.36
CA ARG A 614 -7.78 -36.01 -19.90
C ARG A 614 -7.18 -37.19 -19.17
N GLN A 615 -6.07 -37.74 -19.67
CA GLN A 615 -5.33 -38.82 -19.02
C GLN A 615 -4.76 -38.36 -17.66
N ALA A 616 -4.13 -37.21 -17.59
CA ALA A 616 -3.64 -36.62 -16.34
C ALA A 616 -4.76 -36.43 -15.29
N LYS A 617 -5.95 -35.99 -15.71
CA LYS A 617 -7.11 -35.86 -14.83
C LYS A 617 -7.67 -37.21 -14.36
N ALA A 618 -7.44 -38.28 -15.09
CA ALA A 618 -7.87 -39.65 -14.75
C ALA A 618 -6.86 -40.39 -13.83
N MET A 619 -5.65 -39.84 -13.62
CA MET A 619 -4.65 -40.43 -12.72
C MET A 619 -5.18 -40.61 -11.30
N PRO A 620 -4.71 -41.65 -10.56
CA PRO A 620 -5.04 -41.89 -9.17
C PRO A 620 -4.76 -40.66 -8.27
N LYS A 621 -5.48 -40.58 -7.13
CA LYS A 621 -5.36 -39.47 -6.16
C LYS A 621 -5.46 -39.91 -4.71
N SER A 622 -5.28 -41.22 -4.45
CA SER A 622 -5.49 -41.85 -3.14
C SER A 622 -4.36 -41.47 -2.17
N THR A 623 -3.12 -41.56 -2.61
CA THR A 623 -1.94 -41.22 -1.80
C THR A 623 -1.51 -39.75 -1.98
N HIS A 624 -0.63 -39.26 -1.14
CA HIS A 624 -0.06 -37.93 -1.27
C HIS A 624 0.79 -37.82 -2.56
N GLU A 625 1.61 -38.82 -2.82
CA GLU A 625 2.46 -38.90 -4.02
C GLU A 625 1.63 -38.90 -5.30
N GLU A 626 0.60 -39.77 -5.40
CA GLU A 626 -0.30 -39.79 -6.54
C GLU A 626 -0.95 -38.43 -6.81
N ARG A 627 -1.33 -37.71 -5.75
CA ARG A 627 -1.90 -36.34 -5.89
C ARG A 627 -0.88 -35.35 -6.47
N GLU A 628 0.37 -35.42 -6.04
CA GLU A 628 1.42 -34.52 -6.56
C GLU A 628 1.78 -34.86 -8.02
N TYR A 629 1.93 -36.15 -8.38
CA TYR A 629 2.13 -36.59 -9.76
C TYR A 629 0.98 -36.14 -10.66
N ARG A 630 -0.25 -36.31 -10.22
CA ARG A 630 -1.43 -35.89 -10.97
C ARG A 630 -1.46 -34.37 -11.16
N LYS A 631 -1.14 -33.57 -10.12
CA LYS A 631 -1.05 -32.11 -10.23
C LYS A 631 0.00 -31.70 -11.25
N PHE A 632 1.19 -32.29 -11.18
CA PHE A 632 2.27 -32.02 -12.13
C PHE A 632 1.87 -32.35 -13.57
N ALA A 633 1.33 -33.53 -13.83
CA ALA A 633 0.88 -33.93 -15.17
C ALA A 633 -0.20 -32.98 -15.73
N ILE A 634 -1.16 -32.57 -14.89
CA ILE A 634 -2.18 -31.58 -15.26
C ILE A 634 -1.55 -30.22 -15.58
N GLU A 635 -0.56 -29.80 -14.81
CA GLU A 635 0.11 -28.51 -15.00
C GLU A 635 0.90 -28.48 -16.32
N ILE A 636 1.69 -29.50 -16.61
CA ILE A 636 2.42 -29.63 -17.88
C ILE A 636 1.46 -29.65 -19.06
N ALA A 637 0.41 -30.47 -19.01
CA ALA A 637 -0.57 -30.52 -20.08
C ALA A 637 -1.26 -29.16 -20.31
N LYS A 638 -1.55 -28.40 -19.28
CA LYS A 638 -2.08 -27.03 -19.43
C LYS A 638 -1.08 -26.07 -20.05
N LYS A 639 0.21 -26.13 -19.67
CA LYS A 639 1.26 -25.31 -20.29
C LYS A 639 1.40 -25.62 -21.78
N LYS A 640 1.36 -26.91 -22.16
CA LYS A 640 1.35 -27.35 -23.56
C LYS A 640 0.13 -26.85 -24.34
N ILE A 641 -1.08 -26.86 -23.74
CA ILE A 641 -2.29 -26.31 -24.36
C ILE A 641 -2.17 -24.80 -24.58
N ASP A 642 -1.67 -24.07 -23.60
CA ASP A 642 -1.46 -22.62 -23.70
C ASP A 642 -0.42 -22.30 -24.78
N SER A 643 0.65 -23.10 -24.88
CA SER A 643 1.67 -23.02 -25.93
C SER A 643 1.07 -23.28 -27.34
N CYS A 644 0.31 -24.37 -27.52
CA CYS A 644 -0.35 -24.68 -28.81
C CYS A 644 -1.30 -23.55 -29.23
N ARG A 645 -2.04 -22.95 -28.31
CA ARG A 645 -2.94 -21.84 -28.62
C ARG A 645 -2.16 -20.58 -28.99
N ALA A 646 -1.10 -20.26 -28.26
CA ALA A 646 -0.26 -19.11 -28.56
C ALA A 646 0.47 -19.24 -29.90
N ILE A 647 0.96 -20.44 -30.22
CA ILE A 647 1.55 -20.76 -31.55
C ILE A 647 0.53 -20.55 -32.65
N LYS A 648 -0.69 -21.10 -32.50
CA LYS A 648 -1.75 -20.92 -33.48
C LYS A 648 -2.18 -19.44 -33.64
N GLU A 649 -2.16 -18.66 -32.59
CA GLU A 649 -2.56 -17.25 -32.59
C GLU A 649 -1.47 -16.34 -33.20
N TYR A 650 -0.18 -16.61 -32.92
CA TYR A 650 0.91 -15.65 -33.16
C TYR A 650 1.92 -16.14 -34.22
N TYR A 651 1.98 -17.42 -34.55
CA TYR A 651 2.93 -17.98 -35.49
C TYR A 651 2.18 -18.67 -36.64
N SER A 652 2.62 -18.42 -37.88
CA SER A 652 2.10 -19.07 -39.08
C SER A 652 3.04 -20.18 -39.52
N ASN A 653 2.59 -20.99 -40.47
CA ASN A 653 3.38 -22.07 -41.04
C ASN A 653 4.68 -21.50 -41.62
N GLY A 654 5.83 -22.01 -41.17
CA GLY A 654 7.16 -21.63 -41.63
C GLY A 654 7.89 -20.58 -40.78
N GLU A 655 7.28 -20.06 -39.75
CA GLU A 655 7.98 -19.22 -38.73
C GLU A 655 8.77 -20.11 -37.80
N VAL A 656 9.97 -19.62 -37.39
CA VAL A 656 10.83 -20.25 -36.38
C VAL A 656 10.55 -19.67 -35.02
N LEU A 657 10.50 -20.51 -33.99
CA LEU A 657 10.34 -20.09 -32.63
C LEU A 657 11.72 -19.88 -32.00
N GLU A 658 12.18 -18.63 -31.95
CA GLU A 658 13.48 -18.25 -31.38
C GLU A 658 13.30 -17.33 -30.18
N ALA A 659 14.23 -17.45 -29.22
CA ALA A 659 14.26 -16.55 -28.07
C ALA A 659 14.61 -15.13 -28.54
N PRO A 660 13.80 -14.10 -28.24
CA PRO A 660 14.13 -12.72 -28.59
C PRO A 660 15.38 -12.26 -27.85
N ASP A 661 16.21 -11.46 -28.53
CA ASP A 661 17.41 -10.88 -27.93
C ASP A 661 17.04 -9.65 -27.06
N PHE A 662 17.41 -9.70 -25.80
CA PHE A 662 17.19 -8.61 -24.85
C PHE A 662 18.07 -7.38 -25.14
N THR A 663 19.22 -7.55 -25.83
CA THR A 663 20.13 -6.42 -26.14
C THR A 663 19.44 -5.35 -26.94
N THR A 664 18.59 -5.71 -27.89
CA THR A 664 17.80 -4.76 -28.69
C THR A 664 16.86 -3.92 -27.83
N LEU A 665 16.26 -4.54 -26.83
CA LEU A 665 15.35 -3.87 -25.91
C LEU A 665 16.11 -2.91 -24.99
N ASP A 666 17.26 -3.33 -24.45
CA ASP A 666 18.14 -2.53 -23.61
C ASP A 666 18.67 -1.31 -24.36
N GLU A 667 19.10 -1.47 -25.62
CA GLU A 667 19.49 -0.33 -26.46
C GLU A 667 18.36 0.68 -26.70
N LEU A 668 17.11 0.19 -26.85
CA LEU A 668 15.97 1.09 -27.02
C LEU A 668 15.69 1.88 -25.73
N PHE A 669 15.85 1.25 -24.59
CA PHE A 669 15.70 1.92 -23.29
C PHE A 669 16.77 2.97 -23.05
N GLU A 670 18.04 2.70 -23.40
CA GLU A 670 19.12 3.69 -23.35
C GLU A 670 18.85 4.88 -24.27
N LYS A 671 18.34 4.62 -25.48
CA LYS A 671 17.94 5.69 -26.42
C LYS A 671 16.76 6.50 -25.89
N GLU A 672 15.80 5.88 -25.21
CA GLU A 672 14.69 6.60 -24.57
C GLU A 672 15.20 7.50 -23.43
N ASP A 673 16.08 6.99 -22.57
CA ASP A 673 16.68 7.75 -21.46
C ASP A 673 17.50 8.93 -21.99
N ALA A 674 18.25 8.75 -23.09
CA ALA A 674 18.97 9.82 -23.75
C ALA A 674 18.02 10.93 -24.28
N CYS A 675 16.87 10.54 -24.85
CA CYS A 675 15.84 11.51 -25.26
C CYS A 675 15.25 12.25 -24.05
N GLU A 676 15.02 11.58 -22.94
CA GLU A 676 14.52 12.21 -21.71
C GLU A 676 15.51 13.21 -21.13
N MET A 677 16.80 12.91 -21.13
CA MET A 677 17.85 13.84 -20.71
C MET A 677 17.86 15.11 -21.58
N LYS A 678 17.82 14.96 -22.91
CA LYS A 678 17.73 16.09 -23.84
C LYS A 678 16.48 16.94 -23.61
N LEU A 679 15.33 16.29 -23.36
CA LEU A 679 14.08 17.02 -23.06
C LEU A 679 14.19 17.82 -21.76
N ARG A 680 14.91 17.29 -20.77
CA ARG A 680 15.16 18.01 -19.52
C ARG A 680 16.00 19.26 -19.75
N GLU A 681 17.12 19.13 -20.47
CA GLU A 681 18.02 20.25 -20.83
C GLU A 681 17.26 21.34 -21.61
N PHE A 682 16.52 20.97 -22.66
CA PHE A 682 15.73 21.90 -23.44
C PHE A 682 14.62 22.58 -22.63
N ASN A 683 13.99 21.91 -21.70
CA ASN A 683 13.00 22.54 -20.82
C ASN A 683 13.65 23.52 -19.84
N GLU A 684 14.90 23.27 -19.42
CA GLU A 684 15.69 24.20 -18.63
C GLU A 684 16.01 25.47 -19.44
N MET A 685 16.56 25.31 -20.65
CA MET A 685 16.83 26.42 -21.58
C MET A 685 15.56 27.19 -21.91
N LEU A 686 14.42 26.48 -22.11
CA LEU A 686 13.13 27.14 -22.39
C LEU A 686 12.67 28.02 -21.21
N THR A 687 12.95 27.59 -19.99
CA THR A 687 12.59 28.34 -18.78
C THR A 687 13.44 29.60 -18.65
N GLU A 688 14.73 29.49 -18.96
CA GLU A 688 15.66 30.66 -19.02
C GLU A 688 15.29 31.64 -20.11
N ALA A 689 15.05 31.16 -21.34
CA ALA A 689 14.65 32.01 -22.46
C ALA A 689 13.34 32.75 -22.17
N LYS A 690 12.36 32.09 -21.53
CA LYS A 690 11.12 32.76 -21.09
C LYS A 690 11.37 33.82 -20.02
N LYS A 691 12.29 33.57 -19.08
CA LYS A 691 12.68 34.56 -18.05
C LYS A 691 13.33 35.78 -18.65
N ASN A 692 14.16 35.59 -19.69
CA ASN A 692 14.85 36.65 -20.43
C ASN A 692 13.95 37.32 -21.49
N LYS A 693 12.68 36.86 -21.65
CA LYS A 693 11.70 37.36 -22.64
C LYS A 693 12.16 37.27 -24.10
N ASP A 694 13.09 36.38 -24.41
CA ASP A 694 13.59 36.10 -25.75
C ASP A 694 12.61 35.20 -26.51
N LYS A 695 11.83 35.83 -27.43
CA LYS A 695 10.79 35.16 -28.19
C LYS A 695 11.34 34.22 -29.27
N ASP A 696 12.44 34.55 -29.86
CA ASP A 696 13.04 33.81 -30.97
C ASP A 696 13.69 32.53 -30.41
N GLU A 697 14.44 32.65 -29.32
CA GLU A 697 15.03 31.51 -28.62
C GLU A 697 13.94 30.58 -28.05
N VAL A 698 12.85 31.09 -27.50
CA VAL A 698 11.69 30.29 -27.05
C VAL A 698 11.09 29.50 -28.22
N LYS A 699 11.00 30.06 -29.42
CA LYS A 699 10.48 29.40 -30.60
C LYS A 699 11.43 28.31 -31.11
N ARG A 700 12.73 28.57 -31.11
CA ARG A 700 13.78 27.59 -31.48
C ARG A 700 13.74 26.37 -30.55
N ILE A 701 13.83 26.60 -29.25
CA ILE A 701 13.82 25.51 -28.26
C ILE A 701 12.54 24.69 -28.31
N LYS A 702 11.36 25.29 -28.51
CA LYS A 702 10.11 24.56 -28.74
C LYS A 702 10.17 23.69 -29.99
N GLY A 703 10.85 24.10 -31.05
CA GLY A 703 11.09 23.29 -32.23
C GLY A 703 11.93 22.05 -31.91
N GLU A 704 13.01 22.21 -31.16
CA GLU A 704 13.89 21.12 -30.72
C GLU A 704 13.18 20.16 -29.80
N ILE A 705 12.42 20.64 -28.83
CA ILE A 705 11.55 19.79 -27.98
C ILE A 705 10.59 18.95 -28.82
N LYS A 706 9.95 19.54 -29.83
CA LYS A 706 9.04 18.84 -30.75
C LYS A 706 9.76 17.74 -31.55
N ALA A 707 10.97 17.98 -31.98
CA ALA A 707 11.81 17.02 -32.70
C ALA A 707 12.17 15.82 -31.80
N VAL A 708 12.66 16.07 -30.57
CA VAL A 708 13.00 15.02 -29.60
C VAL A 708 11.77 14.23 -29.18
N LEU A 709 10.61 14.87 -29.02
CA LEU A 709 9.35 14.15 -28.73
C LEU A 709 8.91 13.24 -29.90
N ALA A 710 9.16 13.65 -31.15
CA ALA A 710 8.88 12.82 -32.31
C ALA A 710 9.82 11.59 -32.36
N GLU A 711 11.12 11.79 -32.08
CA GLU A 711 12.10 10.72 -31.95
C GLU A 711 11.70 9.75 -30.84
N LYS A 712 11.40 10.23 -29.64
CA LYS A 712 10.94 9.43 -28.52
C LYS A 712 9.70 8.59 -28.87
N LYS A 713 8.75 9.17 -29.61
CA LYS A 713 7.54 8.43 -30.04
C LYS A 713 7.88 7.24 -30.95
N VAL A 714 8.89 7.36 -31.78
CA VAL A 714 9.37 6.26 -32.64
C VAL A 714 10.03 5.17 -31.82
N ILE A 715 10.86 5.55 -30.83
CA ILE A 715 11.52 4.61 -29.91
C ILE A 715 10.46 3.83 -29.13
N LEU A 716 9.50 4.50 -28.48
CA LEU A 716 8.41 3.88 -27.74
C LEU A 716 7.58 2.91 -28.59
N LYS A 717 7.40 3.23 -29.89
CA LYS A 717 6.70 2.30 -30.80
C LYS A 717 7.52 1.04 -31.06
N LYS A 718 8.85 1.17 -31.21
CA LYS A 718 9.75 0.02 -31.38
C LYS A 718 9.82 -0.82 -30.11
N GLU A 719 9.98 -0.20 -28.93
CA GLU A 719 9.94 -0.88 -27.64
C GLU A 719 8.67 -1.72 -27.49
N LYS A 720 7.51 -1.14 -27.79
CA LYS A 720 6.23 -1.87 -27.74
C LYS A 720 6.20 -3.08 -28.67
N ILE A 721 6.83 -3.00 -29.82
CA ILE A 721 6.94 -4.14 -30.76
C ILE A 721 7.83 -5.23 -30.17
N GLU A 722 9.03 -4.86 -29.66
CA GLU A 722 9.95 -5.78 -29.02
C GLU A 722 9.34 -6.45 -27.79
N MET A 723 8.71 -5.67 -26.89
CA MET A 723 8.01 -6.22 -25.71
C MET A 723 6.88 -7.18 -26.12
N ASN A 724 6.17 -6.91 -27.20
CA ASN A 724 5.16 -7.82 -27.71
C ASN A 724 5.77 -9.12 -28.26
N MET A 725 6.95 -9.05 -28.91
CA MET A 725 7.67 -10.25 -29.39
C MET A 725 8.11 -11.12 -28.21
N HIS A 726 8.69 -10.52 -27.14
CA HIS A 726 9.01 -11.25 -25.91
C HIS A 726 7.78 -11.90 -25.27
N ALA A 727 6.66 -11.19 -25.22
CA ALA A 727 5.41 -11.73 -24.67
C ALA A 727 4.83 -12.87 -25.55
N ARG A 728 4.93 -12.78 -26.88
CA ARG A 728 4.55 -13.85 -27.82
C ARG A 728 5.40 -15.11 -27.59
N TYR A 729 6.73 -14.94 -27.58
CA TYR A 729 7.67 -16.01 -27.31
C TYR A 729 7.39 -16.69 -25.97
N GLY A 730 7.28 -15.92 -24.89
CA GLY A 730 7.03 -16.44 -23.55
C GLY A 730 5.74 -17.25 -23.41
N ARG A 731 4.71 -16.96 -24.21
CA ARG A 731 3.48 -17.78 -24.27
C ARG A 731 3.67 -19.05 -25.09
N ALA A 732 4.31 -18.94 -26.24
CA ALA A 732 4.56 -20.06 -27.15
C ALA A 732 5.57 -21.05 -26.56
N ALA A 733 6.66 -20.56 -25.99
CA ALA A 733 7.75 -21.34 -25.40
C ALA A 733 7.52 -21.74 -23.93
N LYS A 734 6.34 -21.51 -23.37
CA LYS A 734 6.04 -21.69 -21.93
C LYS A 734 6.48 -23.05 -21.34
N PRO A 735 6.25 -24.21 -21.99
CA PRO A 735 6.76 -25.49 -21.50
C PRO A 735 8.29 -25.57 -21.50
N TYR A 736 8.95 -25.03 -22.52
CA TYR A 736 10.39 -25.00 -22.65
C TYR A 736 11.04 -24.13 -21.57
N ILE A 737 10.58 -22.89 -21.39
CA ILE A 737 11.06 -21.97 -20.36
C ILE A 737 10.90 -22.57 -18.95
N TYR A 738 9.78 -23.24 -18.71
CA TYR A 738 9.57 -23.92 -17.44
C TYR A 738 10.53 -25.09 -17.23
N ALA A 739 10.79 -25.86 -18.25
CA ALA A 739 11.75 -26.97 -18.23
C ALA A 739 13.18 -26.47 -18.00
N GLU A 740 13.61 -25.45 -18.74
CA GLU A 740 14.89 -24.79 -18.59
C GLU A 740 15.12 -24.30 -17.16
N LYS A 741 14.15 -23.59 -16.61
CA LYS A 741 14.23 -23.08 -15.22
C LYS A 741 14.39 -24.19 -14.18
N LEU A 742 13.67 -25.30 -14.31
CA LEU A 742 13.75 -26.41 -13.37
C LEU A 742 15.10 -27.15 -13.46
N VAL A 743 15.57 -27.38 -14.69
CA VAL A 743 16.84 -28.06 -14.92
C VAL A 743 18.02 -27.18 -14.47
N SER A 744 18.01 -25.88 -14.82
CA SER A 744 19.03 -24.92 -14.36
C SER A 744 19.04 -24.80 -12.82
N GLN A 745 17.85 -24.79 -12.19
CA GLN A 745 17.79 -24.78 -10.72
C GLN A 745 18.46 -26.03 -10.11
N GLN A 746 18.27 -27.21 -10.70
CA GLN A 746 18.91 -28.43 -10.21
C GLN A 746 20.43 -28.37 -10.41
N GLU A 747 20.92 -27.89 -11.55
CA GLU A 747 22.33 -27.71 -11.84
C GLU A 747 22.96 -26.73 -10.83
N ASN A 748 22.31 -25.60 -10.55
CA ASN A 748 22.78 -24.63 -9.57
C ASN A 748 22.98 -25.25 -8.18
N TYR A 749 22.09 -26.15 -7.74
CA TYR A 749 22.24 -26.84 -6.44
C TYR A 749 23.45 -27.79 -6.37
N THR A 750 24.04 -28.23 -7.50
CA THR A 750 25.26 -29.04 -7.51
C THR A 750 26.52 -28.26 -7.12
N HIS A 751 26.49 -26.92 -7.19
CA HIS A 751 27.60 -26.02 -6.83
C HIS A 751 27.80 -25.81 -5.32
N LEU A 752 27.04 -26.51 -4.47
CA LEU A 752 27.11 -26.29 -3.01
C LEU A 752 28.53 -26.49 -2.46
N GLU A 753 29.23 -27.51 -2.88
CA GLU A 753 30.61 -27.78 -2.44
C GLU A 753 31.57 -26.67 -2.85
N GLU A 754 31.43 -26.15 -4.07
CA GLU A 754 32.24 -25.04 -4.60
C GLU A 754 31.98 -23.76 -3.81
N ILE A 755 30.72 -23.47 -3.50
CA ILE A 755 30.31 -22.32 -2.69
C ILE A 755 30.83 -22.45 -1.26
N GLU A 756 30.75 -23.64 -0.65
CA GLU A 756 31.32 -23.88 0.68
C GLU A 756 32.85 -23.76 0.71
N ALA A 757 33.56 -24.06 -0.39
CA ALA A 757 35.02 -23.92 -0.49
C ALA A 757 35.49 -22.45 -0.48
N ILE A 758 34.70 -21.51 -1.03
CA ILE A 758 35.06 -20.08 -1.07
C ILE A 758 34.54 -19.31 0.16
N TYR A 759 33.82 -19.99 1.08
CA TYR A 759 33.18 -19.35 2.23
C TYR A 759 34.14 -18.61 3.15
N ASP A 760 35.28 -19.23 3.51
CA ASP A 760 36.22 -18.64 4.48
C ASP A 760 36.90 -17.38 3.92
N GLU A 761 37.18 -17.33 2.63
CA GLU A 761 37.69 -16.14 1.95
C GLU A 761 36.61 -15.04 1.87
N ALA A 762 35.38 -15.41 1.49
CA ALA A 762 34.27 -14.49 1.42
C ALA A 762 33.95 -13.90 2.80
N LYS A 763 34.03 -14.72 3.85
CA LYS A 763 33.81 -14.27 5.24
C LYS A 763 34.91 -13.30 5.67
N ALA A 764 36.17 -13.59 5.37
CA ALA A 764 37.28 -12.68 5.68
C ALA A 764 37.10 -11.32 4.95
N ARG A 765 36.71 -11.35 3.66
CA ARG A 765 36.43 -10.11 2.89
C ARG A 765 35.24 -9.35 3.46
N HIS A 766 34.17 -10.04 3.81
CA HIS A 766 32.97 -9.43 4.41
C HIS A 766 33.27 -8.79 5.76
N GLU A 767 33.99 -9.48 6.66
CA GLU A 767 34.39 -8.94 7.96
C GLU A 767 35.33 -7.74 7.82
N ALA A 768 36.30 -7.77 6.87
CA ALA A 768 37.17 -6.65 6.56
C ALA A 768 36.34 -5.43 6.04
N LYS A 769 35.35 -5.67 5.17
CA LYS A 769 34.43 -4.63 4.67
C LYS A 769 33.65 -4.01 5.82
N LEU A 770 33.07 -4.81 6.71
CA LEU A 770 32.33 -4.32 7.88
C LEU A 770 33.24 -3.52 8.85
N ALA A 771 34.49 -3.94 9.04
CA ALA A 771 35.44 -3.21 9.85
C ALA A 771 35.82 -1.86 9.22
N ASN A 772 36.04 -1.83 7.89
CA ASN A 772 36.29 -0.60 7.15
C ASN A 772 35.08 0.35 7.18
N ASP A 773 33.87 -0.17 6.95
CA ASP A 773 32.63 0.62 7.04
C ASP A 773 32.43 1.21 8.43
N LYS A 774 32.79 0.45 9.48
CA LYS A 774 32.74 0.94 10.86
C LYS A 774 33.78 2.02 11.12
N ALA A 775 35.01 1.86 10.63
CA ALA A 775 36.07 2.85 10.75
C ALA A 775 35.75 4.13 9.98
N GLU A 776 35.16 3.99 8.78
CA GLU A 776 34.66 5.10 7.99
C GLU A 776 33.49 5.83 8.69
N LEU A 777 32.56 5.08 9.28
CA LEU A 777 31.48 5.65 10.08
C LEU A 777 32.02 6.45 11.29
N GLU A 778 33.05 5.97 11.96
CA GLU A 778 33.71 6.67 13.06
C GLU A 778 34.43 7.93 12.56
N ARG A 779 35.11 7.86 11.42
CA ARG A 779 35.71 9.02 10.75
C ARG A 779 34.67 10.06 10.36
N LEU A 780 33.56 9.63 9.74
CA LEU A 780 32.46 10.51 9.37
C LEU A 780 31.82 11.17 10.60
N LYS A 781 31.70 10.46 11.72
CA LYS A 781 31.24 11.04 12.99
C LYS A 781 32.21 12.10 13.52
N ALA A 782 33.50 11.85 13.47
CA ALA A 782 34.51 12.82 13.89
C ALA A 782 34.53 14.08 13.01
N GLU A 783 34.37 13.92 11.70
CA GLU A 783 34.21 15.02 10.74
C GLU A 783 32.91 15.81 11.04
N GLU A 784 31.81 15.12 11.34
CA GLU A 784 30.54 15.74 11.73
C GLU A 784 30.68 16.57 13.01
N ASP A 785 31.35 16.04 14.02
CA ASP A 785 31.62 16.77 15.28
C ASP A 785 32.46 18.02 15.04
N SER A 786 33.48 17.94 14.17
CA SER A 786 34.30 19.09 13.79
C SER A 786 33.50 20.14 13.01
N LEU A 787 32.66 19.72 12.05
CA LEU A 787 31.79 20.61 11.30
C LEU A 787 30.75 21.29 12.22
N THR A 788 30.22 20.53 13.16
CA THR A 788 29.30 21.02 14.18
C THR A 788 29.95 22.10 15.06
N ALA A 789 31.21 21.89 15.45
CA ALA A 789 31.99 22.86 16.23
C ALA A 789 32.26 24.14 15.42
N LYS A 790 32.63 24.00 14.10
CA LYS A 790 32.81 25.16 13.20
C LYS A 790 31.52 25.95 13.03
N LEU A 791 30.38 25.30 12.74
CA LEU A 791 29.09 25.95 12.57
C LEU A 791 28.60 26.65 13.87
N LYS A 792 28.89 26.07 15.06
CA LYS A 792 28.60 26.69 16.35
C LYS A 792 29.46 27.94 16.56
N ALA A 793 30.73 27.88 16.19
CA ALA A 793 31.66 29.02 16.30
C ALA A 793 31.24 30.14 15.36
N GLU A 794 30.89 29.86 14.10
CA GLU A 794 30.38 30.87 13.15
C GLU A 794 29.07 31.52 13.62
N LYS A 795 28.13 30.73 14.17
CA LYS A 795 26.89 31.28 14.74
C LYS A 795 27.16 32.18 15.95
N LYS A 796 28.15 31.83 16.77
CA LYS A 796 28.57 32.65 17.92
C LYS A 796 29.18 33.98 17.44
N ALA A 797 30.10 33.94 16.46
CA ALA A 797 30.71 35.11 15.85
C ALA A 797 29.67 36.06 15.22
N LYS A 798 28.70 35.49 14.44
CA LYS A 798 27.60 36.27 13.83
C LYS A 798 26.68 36.90 14.91
N LYS A 799 26.51 36.24 16.05
CA LYS A 799 25.70 36.77 17.18
C LYS A 799 26.41 37.90 17.95
N GLU A 800 27.74 37.79 18.06
CA GLU A 800 28.60 38.83 18.65
C GLU A 800 28.67 40.06 17.74
N ALA A 801 28.92 39.87 16.43
CA ALA A 801 28.91 40.95 15.44
C ALA A 801 27.55 41.70 15.39
N LYS A 802 26.43 40.97 15.53
CA LYS A 802 25.09 41.57 15.61
C LYS A 802 24.84 42.36 16.90
N LYS A 803 25.47 41.93 18.00
CA LYS A 803 25.43 42.68 19.29
C LYS A 803 26.26 43.94 19.22
N GLU A 804 27.42 43.89 18.57
CA GLU A 804 28.30 45.09 18.38
C GLU A 804 27.66 46.09 17.42
N ALA A 805 27.09 45.64 16.30
CA ALA A 805 26.34 46.51 15.37
C ALA A 805 25.14 47.20 16.06
N LYS A 806 24.44 46.47 16.97
CA LYS A 806 23.35 47.05 17.79
C LYS A 806 23.82 48.00 18.87
N LYS A 807 25.07 47.85 19.39
CA LYS A 807 25.69 48.80 20.31
C LYS A 807 26.17 50.06 19.57
N ALA A 808 26.70 49.90 18.34
CA ALA A 808 27.13 50.98 17.50
C ALA A 808 25.98 51.86 16.99
N SER A 809 24.79 51.26 16.74
CA SER A 809 23.59 52.03 16.31
C SER A 809 22.84 52.72 17.47
N LYS A 810 23.28 52.48 18.72
CA LYS A 810 22.71 53.13 19.93
C LYS A 810 23.63 54.22 20.51
N LYS A 811 24.84 54.41 19.93
CA LYS A 811 25.67 55.60 20.08
C LYS A 811 25.47 56.52 18.90
#